data_863cfb3691d89193eded2460af6c8789
#
_entry.id   863cfb3691d89193eded2460af6c8789
#
_cell.length_a   1.000
_cell.length_b   1.000
_cell.length_c   1.000
_cell.angle_alpha   90.00
_cell.angle_beta   90.00
_cell.angle_gamma   90.00
#
_symmetry.space_group_name_H-M   'P 1'
#
loop_
_entity.id
_entity.type
_entity.pdbx_description
1 polymer ?
#
loop_
_entity_poly.entity_id
_entity_poly.type
_entity_poly.pdbx_seq_one_letter_code
_entity_poly.pdbx_strand_id
1 'polypeptide(L)'
;MVKHKTSGHQFCLPKILGTLFLAMVLALTGSMVVAKSRKSKSEAIVLEDSDVGTGASRELRQVTLSLKQLGAWSSLQLRGVDGTQTLGFPIRSDEVVVSAKLRIAYDYSPALLPELSHLQVALNDRIAAVENLPKDKGVGNTRDIQLDPRLFRDNNTLQFKLIGHYTRQCEDPYHSSLWLTLSDLGRLELTLAPVNTSSDLRKLPLPFFDSRENTTLAVPFVFAKTPSSGTLQAAGVVASWFGLQAKNKGMQFPVSVNELPDGNAVVFLQNGESIDGIKGMAASTVAIIPHPKHPTAKLLLVTGSNEAEIARAAHAIALASRTLSGQSVSVSKEIEAAPRKPYDAPAWVPLDRPVRLGELLAPEQMRVHTYYPDAIRLNYRIAPDLFTWHSAGVPLNLKFRSTRLPYHHNSSLNVGLNGNFVQAFALNEPSAKATDQTSGTAVRIEGSGVRQEQVLLPPYASNGRDQLQLSYYFDVVKDGECRGLPPDNLEGSIDPGSTVDFSQFPHFAALPNLAYFAQMGYPFTRLADLSETAVVLPDAPNSDEIGLFLTIMGRMGEITGYPSLRVAVTNPIGMEKMSARDLLVISSANNQSLITKWKNYLPMVVIDGERQVREAVARWYPTYRWGQEDTQTLPSPPGVLSLVGNSSLSTIMAFESPLLAGRSVVYFFADKSADLRKITDVLIDPERIPIIRGDFVVVDDKAITHAQVSPTYYWGSVPFWQKLRWFMADQPMVFGLMALLACLVTAVLVYRPLRHLIDKRAKQ
;
A
#
# COMPACT_ATOMS: atom_id res chain seq x y z
N MET A 1 51.01 -44.99 6.97
CA MET A 1 51.44 -46.02 6.04
C MET A 1 50.95 -45.65 4.67
N VAL A 2 51.92 -45.37 3.80
CA VAL A 2 51.93 -45.50 2.33
C VAL A 2 51.01 -44.54 1.57
N LYS A 3 51.51 -43.45 1.03
CA LYS A 3 52.39 -43.12 -0.12
C LYS A 3 51.73 -43.21 -1.51
N HIS A 4 51.70 -42.03 -2.16
CA HIS A 4 52.12 -41.71 -3.54
C HIS A 4 51.18 -42.19 -4.69
N LYS A 5 50.89 -41.42 -5.72
CA LYS A 5 51.81 -40.78 -6.65
C LYS A 5 51.09 -39.81 -7.62
N THR A 6 51.75 -38.75 -7.92
CA THR A 6 51.69 -37.79 -9.03
C THR A 6 51.79 -38.40 -10.44
N SER A 7 51.18 -37.73 -11.43
CA SER A 7 51.68 -37.40 -12.77
C SER A 7 50.56 -36.64 -13.52
N GLY A 8 50.64 -35.51 -14.13
CA GLY A 8 51.79 -34.85 -14.84
C GLY A 8 51.86 -35.26 -16.30
N HIS A 9 51.10 -34.62 -17.20
CA HIS A 9 51.56 -34.50 -18.59
C HIS A 9 51.03 -33.24 -19.26
N GLN A 10 52.00 -32.46 -19.70
CA GLN A 10 51.94 -31.37 -20.66
C GLN A 10 51.85 -31.89 -22.10
N PHE A 11 51.76 -30.93 -23.02
CA PHE A 11 51.92 -30.93 -24.48
C PHE A 11 50.61 -31.10 -25.27
N CYS A 12 50.31 -30.36 -26.33
CA CYS A 12 51.08 -29.48 -27.22
C CYS A 12 50.05 -28.69 -28.09
N LEU A 13 50.38 -27.46 -28.41
CA LEU A 13 49.87 -26.77 -29.61
C LEU A 13 50.53 -27.38 -30.89
N PRO A 14 49.93 -27.26 -32.09
CA PRO A 14 50.50 -26.34 -33.05
C PRO A 14 49.50 -25.47 -33.85
N LYS A 15 49.87 -24.22 -33.96
CA LYS A 15 50.03 -23.37 -35.15
C LYS A 15 49.48 -23.90 -36.49
N ILE A 16 48.56 -23.14 -37.09
CA ILE A 16 48.61 -22.84 -38.52
C ILE A 16 48.35 -21.34 -38.72
N LEU A 17 49.37 -20.74 -39.27
CA LEU A 17 49.52 -19.43 -39.85
C LEU A 17 48.76 -19.38 -41.19
N GLY A 18 48.32 -18.21 -41.58
CA GLY A 18 48.26 -17.92 -42.99
C GLY A 18 47.25 -16.92 -43.47
N THR A 19 47.68 -15.68 -43.57
CA THR A 19 47.46 -14.74 -44.67
C THR A 19 46.05 -14.25 -44.96
N LEU A 20 45.85 -12.94 -44.66
CA LEU A 20 45.53 -11.95 -45.68
C LEU A 20 45.64 -10.54 -45.11
N PHE A 21 46.89 -10.06 -45.18
CA PHE A 21 47.22 -8.64 -45.17
C PHE A 21 47.38 -8.26 -46.64
N LEU A 22 46.59 -7.36 -47.17
CA LEU A 22 46.99 -6.39 -48.19
C LEU A 22 45.74 -5.64 -48.72
N ALA A 23 45.88 -4.39 -48.70
CA ALA A 23 45.23 -3.36 -49.52
C ALA A 23 44.49 -2.31 -48.71
N MET A 24 45.18 -1.28 -48.32
CA MET A 24 44.85 0.07 -48.72
C MET A 24 45.80 1.09 -48.08
N VAL A 25 46.93 1.27 -48.73
CA VAL A 25 47.74 2.48 -48.65
C VAL A 25 47.67 3.13 -50.03
N LEU A 26 47.42 4.42 -50.03
CA LEU A 26 47.66 5.44 -51.05
C LEU A 26 46.46 6.28 -51.37
N ALA A 27 46.43 7.44 -50.76
CA ALA A 27 46.35 8.72 -51.49
C ALA A 27 46.54 9.87 -50.48
N LEU A 28 47.79 10.26 -50.30
CA LEU A 28 48.21 11.59 -49.83
C LEU A 28 48.51 12.44 -51.05
N THR A 29 47.85 13.54 -51.18
CA THR A 29 48.26 14.83 -51.77
C THR A 29 47.17 15.83 -51.40
N GLY A 30 47.31 16.80 -50.58
CA GLY A 30 48.15 17.96 -50.65
C GLY A 30 47.35 19.15 -51.16
N SER A 31 46.84 20.05 -50.27
CA SER A 31 46.73 21.46 -50.57
C SER A 31 46.49 22.24 -49.24
N MET A 32 47.48 22.96 -48.80
CA MET A 32 47.33 24.08 -47.86
C MET A 32 46.50 25.19 -48.50
N VAL A 33 45.49 25.70 -47.77
CA VAL A 33 44.95 27.02 -47.97
C VAL A 33 44.68 27.68 -46.59
N VAL A 34 45.24 28.84 -46.48
CA VAL A 34 45.36 29.81 -45.42
C VAL A 34 44.05 30.13 -44.73
N ALA A 35 44.11 30.15 -43.37
CA ALA A 35 43.08 30.60 -42.48
C ALA A 35 42.81 32.09 -42.65
N LYS A 36 41.53 32.47 -42.85
CA LYS A 36 41.02 33.80 -42.70
C LYS A 36 39.86 33.79 -41.69
N SER A 37 40.15 34.31 -40.48
CA SER A 37 39.19 34.54 -39.42
C SER A 37 37.98 35.32 -39.94
N ARG A 38 36.75 34.75 -39.80
CA ARG A 38 35.51 35.51 -39.87
C ARG A 38 34.66 35.13 -38.67
N LYS A 39 34.32 36.15 -37.89
CA LYS A 39 33.30 36.11 -36.87
C LYS A 39 32.00 35.61 -37.50
N SER A 40 31.53 34.47 -37.06
CA SER A 40 30.20 33.92 -37.40
C SER A 40 29.21 34.38 -36.34
N LYS A 41 28.24 35.15 -36.74
CA LYS A 41 26.97 35.39 -36.05
C LYS A 41 26.27 34.03 -35.88
N SER A 42 25.74 33.78 -34.71
CA SER A 42 24.79 32.76 -34.42
C SER A 42 23.54 32.96 -35.30
N GLU A 43 23.44 32.18 -36.34
CA GLU A 43 22.20 32.01 -37.06
C GLU A 43 21.49 30.76 -36.47
N ALA A 44 20.28 31.02 -35.95
CA ALA A 44 19.36 29.98 -35.57
C ALA A 44 19.06 29.11 -36.82
N ILE A 45 19.36 27.82 -36.70
CA ILE A 45 18.89 26.86 -37.72
C ILE A 45 17.37 26.75 -37.57
N VAL A 46 16.65 27.44 -38.44
CA VAL A 46 15.26 27.14 -38.72
C VAL A 46 15.26 25.84 -39.51
N LEU A 47 14.82 24.77 -38.88
CA LEU A 47 14.48 23.54 -39.58
C LEU A 47 13.18 23.84 -40.37
N GLU A 48 13.31 24.00 -41.68
CA GLU A 48 12.16 24.02 -42.57
C GLU A 48 11.35 22.74 -42.39
N ASP A 49 10.09 22.96 -42.15
CA ASP A 49 8.99 21.99 -42.10
C ASP A 49 8.96 21.22 -43.39
N SER A 50 9.45 19.98 -43.39
CA SER A 50 9.09 19.02 -44.44
C SER A 50 7.76 18.39 -44.07
N ASP A 51 6.74 18.63 -44.86
CA ASP A 51 5.41 18.03 -44.89
C ASP A 51 5.32 16.69 -44.15
N VAL A 52 4.87 16.71 -42.91
CA VAL A 52 4.26 15.57 -42.25
C VAL A 52 2.78 15.90 -42.08
N GLY A 53 1.98 15.10 -42.76
CA GLY A 53 0.53 15.26 -42.91
C GLY A 53 -0.17 15.72 -41.62
N THR A 54 -1.21 16.51 -41.87
CA THR A 54 -2.17 17.06 -40.91
C THR A 54 -2.44 16.08 -39.75
N GLY A 55 -1.64 16.21 -38.69
CA GLY A 55 -1.69 15.33 -37.57
C GLY A 55 -2.82 15.71 -36.62
N ALA A 56 -3.57 14.71 -36.22
CA ALA A 56 -4.39 14.75 -35.03
C ALA A 56 -3.57 15.34 -33.88
N SER A 57 -4.11 16.35 -33.20
CA SER A 57 -3.48 16.92 -31.99
C SER A 57 -3.14 15.79 -31.01
N ARG A 58 -1.87 15.55 -30.75
CA ARG A 58 -1.44 14.58 -29.74
C ARG A 58 -2.01 15.07 -28.41
N GLU A 59 -2.90 14.30 -27.81
CA GLU A 59 -3.40 14.58 -26.47
C GLU A 59 -2.23 14.48 -25.49
N LEU A 60 -1.78 15.65 -25.00
CA LEU A 60 -0.72 15.73 -24.01
C LEU A 60 -1.33 15.48 -22.63
N ARG A 61 -0.77 14.53 -21.88
CA ARG A 61 -1.15 14.25 -20.50
C ARG A 61 -0.31 15.11 -19.56
N GLN A 62 -0.96 15.85 -18.67
CA GLN A 62 -0.27 16.58 -17.60
C GLN A 62 -0.32 15.76 -16.31
N VAL A 63 0.83 15.61 -15.68
CA VAL A 63 0.99 14.88 -14.42
C VAL A 63 1.74 15.76 -13.43
N THR A 64 1.20 15.88 -12.22
CA THR A 64 1.85 16.54 -11.09
C THR A 64 2.09 15.54 -9.98
N LEU A 65 3.35 15.33 -9.62
CA LEU A 65 3.77 14.42 -8.56
C LEU A 65 4.39 15.24 -7.42
N SER A 66 3.90 15.08 -6.20
CA SER A 66 4.57 15.61 -5.01
C SER A 66 5.84 14.82 -4.71
N LEU A 67 6.81 15.42 -4.02
CA LEU A 67 7.99 14.69 -3.54
C LEU A 67 7.60 13.53 -2.63
N LYS A 68 6.49 13.67 -1.88
CA LYS A 68 5.90 12.58 -1.10
C LYS A 68 5.49 11.38 -1.98
N GLN A 69 4.84 11.62 -3.12
CA GLN A 69 4.49 10.57 -4.09
C GLN A 69 5.73 9.96 -4.78
N LEU A 70 6.84 10.71 -4.86
CA LEU A 70 8.12 10.21 -5.36
C LEU A 70 8.90 9.41 -4.30
N GLY A 71 8.38 9.28 -3.07
CA GLY A 71 8.99 8.47 -2.00
C GLY A 71 9.58 9.25 -0.83
N ALA A 72 9.43 10.57 -0.78
CA ALA A 72 9.78 11.37 0.39
C ALA A 72 8.73 11.17 1.49
N TRP A 73 8.98 10.29 2.45
CA TRP A 73 8.07 9.97 3.56
C TRP A 73 7.76 11.16 4.47
N SER A 74 8.68 12.11 4.52
CA SER A 74 8.60 13.37 5.24
C SER A 74 9.48 14.39 4.53
N SER A 75 9.57 15.59 5.03
CA SER A 75 10.54 16.59 4.54
C SER A 75 11.95 16.01 4.52
N LEU A 76 12.65 16.15 3.39
CA LEU A 76 13.98 15.59 3.18
C LEU A 76 15.02 16.40 3.96
N GLN A 77 15.82 15.74 4.79
CA GLN A 77 16.88 16.34 5.58
C GLN A 77 18.24 16.11 4.91
N LEU A 78 18.89 17.17 4.46
CA LEU A 78 20.26 17.18 3.99
C LEU A 78 21.16 17.65 5.12
N ARG A 79 22.11 16.84 5.57
CA ARG A 79 22.96 17.13 6.73
C ARG A 79 24.43 16.89 6.42
N GLY A 80 25.31 17.70 7.02
CA GLY A 80 26.75 17.61 6.82
C GLY A 80 27.25 18.46 5.65
N VAL A 81 28.57 18.40 5.41
CA VAL A 81 29.22 19.16 4.32
C VAL A 81 28.80 18.66 2.94
N ASP A 82 28.35 17.41 2.82
CA ASP A 82 27.97 16.75 1.56
C ASP A 82 26.70 15.93 1.76
N GLY A 83 25.66 16.61 2.28
CA GLY A 83 24.37 15.96 2.55
C GLY A 83 23.60 15.68 1.25
N THR A 84 23.34 14.42 0.97
CA THR A 84 22.67 14.01 -0.27
C THR A 84 21.42 13.19 0.02
N GLN A 85 20.32 13.49 -0.71
CA GLN A 85 19.08 12.70 -0.74
C GLN A 85 18.68 12.43 -2.19
N THR A 86 18.24 11.21 -2.47
CA THR A 86 17.88 10.79 -3.81
C THR A 86 16.49 10.17 -3.84
N LEU A 87 15.64 10.63 -4.75
CA LEU A 87 14.31 10.07 -5.01
C LEU A 87 14.32 9.38 -6.36
N GLY A 88 13.93 8.12 -6.39
CA GLY A 88 13.79 7.34 -7.62
C GLY A 88 12.34 7.37 -8.11
N PHE A 89 12.13 7.62 -9.42
CA PHE A 89 10.79 7.56 -10.00
C PHE A 89 10.82 7.07 -11.45
N PRO A 90 9.84 6.30 -11.85
CA PRO A 90 9.69 5.87 -13.24
C PRO A 90 8.87 6.85 -14.07
N ILE A 91 9.12 6.84 -15.37
CA ILE A 91 8.19 7.32 -16.39
C ILE A 91 7.61 6.11 -17.11
N ARG A 92 6.36 6.18 -17.54
CA ARG A 92 5.72 5.12 -18.34
C ARG A 92 6.54 4.83 -19.59
N SER A 93 6.72 3.56 -19.92
CA SER A 93 7.44 3.16 -21.14
C SER A 93 6.67 3.42 -22.45
N ASP A 94 5.39 3.76 -22.35
CA ASP A 94 4.53 4.14 -23.48
C ASP A 94 4.29 5.67 -23.56
N GLU A 95 5.09 6.47 -22.83
CA GLU A 95 5.04 7.93 -22.85
C GLU A 95 6.44 8.54 -22.91
N VAL A 96 6.54 9.73 -23.48
CA VAL A 96 7.78 10.53 -23.48
C VAL A 96 7.53 11.88 -22.85
N VAL A 97 8.54 12.40 -22.13
CA VAL A 97 8.46 13.72 -21.49
C VAL A 97 8.67 14.80 -22.55
N VAL A 98 7.71 15.71 -22.69
CA VAL A 98 7.78 16.88 -23.59
C VAL A 98 8.26 18.10 -22.85
N SER A 99 7.81 18.29 -21.60
CA SER A 99 8.29 19.35 -20.71
C SER A 99 8.27 18.88 -19.26
N ALA A 100 9.18 19.39 -18.46
CA ALA A 100 9.26 19.04 -17.04
C ALA A 100 9.69 20.26 -16.22
N LYS A 101 9.00 20.49 -15.10
CA LYS A 101 9.26 21.56 -14.17
C LYS A 101 9.23 21.04 -12.75
N LEU A 102 10.28 21.28 -11.99
CA LEU A 102 10.38 20.95 -10.58
C LEU A 102 10.21 22.22 -9.74
N ARG A 103 9.22 22.23 -8.86
CA ARG A 103 9.04 23.24 -7.84
C ARG A 103 9.48 22.67 -6.50
N ILE A 104 10.44 23.33 -5.85
CA ILE A 104 10.91 22.96 -4.50
C ILE A 104 10.65 24.10 -3.52
N ALA A 105 10.40 23.73 -2.26
CA ALA A 105 10.36 24.63 -1.12
C ALA A 105 11.39 24.12 -0.10
N TYR A 106 12.24 25.03 0.42
CA TYR A 106 13.33 24.62 1.29
C TYR A 106 13.74 25.70 2.30
N ASP A 107 14.24 25.23 3.43
CA ASP A 107 14.83 26.00 4.50
C ASP A 107 16.24 25.52 4.77
N TYR A 108 17.11 26.39 5.24
CA TYR A 108 18.50 26.05 5.53
C TYR A 108 19.07 26.83 6.70
N SER A 109 20.18 26.34 7.22
CA SER A 109 20.86 26.96 8.35
C SER A 109 21.41 28.37 8.01
N PRO A 110 21.09 29.40 8.80
CA PRO A 110 21.66 30.73 8.62
C PRO A 110 23.16 30.81 8.94
N ALA A 111 23.73 29.75 9.55
CA ALA A 111 25.16 29.66 9.83
C ALA A 111 26.00 29.27 8.61
N LEU A 112 25.39 28.86 7.51
CA LEU A 112 26.10 28.49 6.29
C LEU A 112 26.84 29.73 5.69
N LEU A 113 28.05 29.50 5.17
CA LEU A 113 28.82 30.46 4.44
C LEU A 113 28.34 30.58 2.99
N PRO A 114 27.71 31.68 2.55
CA PRO A 114 27.06 31.77 1.23
C PRO A 114 28.01 31.55 0.07
N GLU A 115 29.27 31.98 0.22
CA GLU A 115 30.30 31.86 -0.81
C GLU A 115 30.84 30.42 -1.00
N LEU A 116 30.58 29.51 -0.05
CA LEU A 116 31.03 28.13 -0.08
C LEU A 116 29.87 27.14 -0.09
N SER A 117 28.66 27.61 0.24
CA SER A 117 27.50 26.72 0.42
C SER A 117 26.46 26.92 -0.68
N HIS A 118 25.95 25.79 -1.21
CA HIS A 118 24.91 25.83 -2.22
C HIS A 118 24.12 24.51 -2.22
N LEU A 119 22.90 24.55 -2.75
CA LEU A 119 22.07 23.40 -3.04
C LEU A 119 22.23 23.01 -4.51
N GLN A 120 22.62 21.79 -4.80
CA GLN A 120 22.61 21.23 -6.15
C GLN A 120 21.38 20.35 -6.35
N VAL A 121 20.72 20.49 -7.49
CA VAL A 121 19.63 19.62 -7.94
C VAL A 121 20.04 18.96 -9.23
N ALA A 122 20.02 17.64 -9.24
CA ALA A 122 20.42 16.85 -10.41
C ALA A 122 19.31 15.87 -10.82
N LEU A 123 19.20 15.64 -12.13
CA LEU A 123 18.35 14.62 -12.75
C LEU A 123 19.27 13.61 -13.47
N ASN A 124 19.20 12.33 -13.09
CA ASN A 124 19.99 11.25 -13.69
C ASN A 124 21.48 11.62 -13.78
N ASP A 125 22.05 12.06 -12.66
CA ASP A 125 23.45 12.47 -12.49
C ASP A 125 23.85 13.72 -13.30
N ARG A 126 22.90 14.44 -13.90
CA ARG A 126 23.13 15.72 -14.59
C ARG A 126 22.59 16.86 -13.73
N ILE A 127 23.45 17.80 -13.38
CA ILE A 127 23.08 18.99 -12.61
C ILE A 127 22.10 19.82 -13.44
N ALA A 128 20.89 20.01 -12.90
CA ALA A 128 19.84 20.83 -13.48
C ALA A 128 19.86 22.26 -12.92
N ALA A 129 20.21 22.41 -11.64
CA ALA A 129 20.28 23.73 -11.00
C ALA A 129 21.30 23.72 -9.85
N VAL A 130 21.85 24.90 -9.59
CA VAL A 130 22.66 25.21 -8.39
C VAL A 130 22.08 26.45 -7.76
N GLU A 131 21.64 26.34 -6.50
CA GLU A 131 21.00 27.43 -5.77
C GLU A 131 21.95 27.94 -4.67
N ASN A 132 22.25 29.22 -4.70
CA ASN A 132 23.02 29.89 -3.65
C ASN A 132 22.19 30.00 -2.36
N LEU A 133 22.86 30.01 -1.21
CA LEU A 133 22.24 30.01 0.11
C LEU A 133 22.64 31.33 0.88
N PRO A 134 22.02 32.49 0.58
CA PRO A 134 22.34 33.77 1.25
C PRO A 134 21.85 33.76 2.71
N LYS A 135 22.62 34.40 3.62
CA LYS A 135 22.36 34.39 5.08
C LYS A 135 21.00 34.93 5.50
N ASP A 136 20.49 35.90 4.77
CA ASP A 136 19.25 36.64 5.08
C ASP A 136 17.96 35.91 4.65
N LYS A 137 18.07 34.76 4.01
CA LYS A 137 16.95 34.02 3.43
C LYS A 137 16.90 32.57 3.89
N GLY A 138 17.18 32.28 5.13
CA GLY A 138 17.25 30.92 5.64
C GLY A 138 15.92 30.12 5.64
N VAL A 139 14.77 30.81 5.52
CA VAL A 139 13.44 30.20 5.68
C VAL A 139 12.49 30.65 4.57
N GLY A 140 11.59 29.76 4.14
CA GLY A 140 10.50 30.05 3.21
C GLY A 140 10.94 30.20 1.76
N ASN A 141 12.04 29.58 1.37
CA ASN A 141 12.51 29.61 -0.02
C ASN A 141 11.70 28.73 -0.93
N THR A 142 11.41 29.23 -2.12
CA THR A 142 10.79 28.45 -3.18
C THR A 142 11.54 28.64 -4.49
N ARG A 143 11.68 27.59 -5.28
CA ARG A 143 12.35 27.63 -6.57
C ARG A 143 11.65 26.78 -7.60
N ASP A 144 11.49 27.33 -8.81
CA ASP A 144 11.04 26.62 -10.00
C ASP A 144 12.27 26.30 -10.88
N ILE A 145 12.50 25.03 -11.17
CA ILE A 145 13.62 24.54 -11.94
C ILE A 145 13.08 23.83 -13.19
N GLN A 146 13.51 24.30 -14.37
CA GLN A 146 13.20 23.62 -15.62
C GLN A 146 14.16 22.44 -15.79
N LEU A 147 13.58 21.26 -16.03
CA LEU A 147 14.35 20.04 -16.29
C LEU A 147 14.36 19.75 -17.79
N ASP A 148 15.53 19.37 -18.32
CA ASP A 148 15.65 19.01 -19.73
C ASP A 148 14.91 17.69 -20.02
N PRO A 149 13.87 17.68 -20.87
CA PRO A 149 13.09 16.47 -21.21
C PRO A 149 13.95 15.33 -21.76
N ARG A 150 15.06 15.65 -22.43
CA ARG A 150 15.98 14.65 -23.05
C ARG A 150 16.74 13.82 -22.02
N LEU A 151 16.82 14.27 -20.77
CA LEU A 151 17.49 13.54 -19.69
C LEU A 151 16.62 12.45 -19.07
N PHE A 152 15.31 12.48 -19.32
CA PHE A 152 14.40 11.48 -18.74
C PHE A 152 14.58 10.11 -19.40
N ARG A 153 14.43 9.08 -18.58
CA ARG A 153 14.52 7.66 -18.93
C ARG A 153 13.32 6.92 -18.33
N ASP A 154 13.22 5.62 -18.56
CA ASP A 154 12.21 4.77 -17.93
C ASP A 154 12.29 4.81 -16.39
N ASN A 155 13.50 4.85 -15.83
CA ASN A 155 13.75 5.02 -14.40
C ASN A 155 14.64 6.26 -14.23
N ASN A 156 14.22 7.15 -13.34
CA ASN A 156 14.88 8.42 -13.11
C ASN A 156 15.26 8.58 -11.65
N THR A 157 16.32 9.33 -11.42
CA THR A 157 16.77 9.73 -10.09
C THR A 157 16.82 11.26 -10.00
N LEU A 158 16.07 11.79 -9.04
CA LEU A 158 16.13 13.20 -8.67
C LEU A 158 16.99 13.31 -7.40
N GLN A 159 18.14 13.93 -7.50
CA GLN A 159 19.09 14.07 -6.41
C GLN A 159 19.14 15.50 -5.93
N PHE A 160 19.09 15.66 -4.62
CA PHE A 160 19.31 16.91 -3.91
C PHE A 160 20.58 16.79 -3.08
N LYS A 161 21.51 17.70 -3.28
CA LYS A 161 22.82 17.68 -2.62
C LYS A 161 23.12 19.03 -2.01
N LEU A 162 23.30 19.07 -0.69
CA LEU A 162 23.82 20.22 0.03
C LEU A 162 25.34 20.17 0.00
N ILE A 163 25.98 21.17 -0.55
CA ILE A 163 27.37 21.49 -0.22
C ILE A 163 27.28 22.58 0.84
N GLY A 164 27.63 22.24 2.08
CA GLY A 164 27.42 23.13 3.23
C GLY A 164 28.73 23.36 3.98
N HIS A 165 29.07 24.63 4.25
CA HIS A 165 30.23 25.06 5.04
C HIS A 165 29.82 26.12 6.02
N TYR A 166 30.21 25.99 7.31
CA TYR A 166 29.92 26.98 8.35
C TYR A 166 31.17 27.72 8.84
N THR A 167 32.35 27.20 8.52
CA THR A 167 33.64 27.80 8.87
C THR A 167 34.65 27.56 7.77
N ARG A 168 35.72 28.37 7.73
CA ARG A 168 36.83 28.20 6.78
C ARG A 168 37.99 27.39 7.38
N GLN A 169 37.97 27.14 8.66
CA GLN A 169 39.05 26.45 9.38
C GLN A 169 38.47 25.39 10.31
N CYS A 170 39.12 24.23 10.37
CA CYS A 170 38.76 23.12 11.25
C CYS A 170 37.26 22.80 11.27
N GLU A 171 36.69 22.57 10.10
CA GLU A 171 35.28 22.27 9.95
C GLU A 171 34.96 20.86 10.44
N ASP A 172 33.92 20.75 11.27
CA ASP A 172 33.30 19.47 11.61
C ASP A 172 32.28 19.11 10.53
N PRO A 173 32.52 18.07 9.71
CA PRO A 173 31.64 17.73 8.58
C PRO A 173 30.21 17.38 8.96
N TYR A 174 29.94 17.08 10.22
CA TYR A 174 28.64 16.70 10.75
C TYR A 174 28.12 17.67 11.82
N HIS A 175 28.63 18.91 11.81
CA HIS A 175 28.19 19.92 12.76
C HIS A 175 26.69 20.20 12.64
N SER A 176 26.02 20.44 13.77
CA SER A 176 24.57 20.68 13.83
C SER A 176 24.08 21.88 13.01
N SER A 177 24.99 22.81 12.67
CA SER A 177 24.72 23.95 11.77
C SER A 177 24.70 23.59 10.27
N LEU A 178 25.10 22.39 9.89
CA LEU A 178 25.12 21.94 8.50
C LEU A 178 23.82 21.21 8.17
N TRP A 179 22.80 21.95 7.80
CA TRP A 179 21.50 21.38 7.43
C TRP A 179 20.76 22.21 6.38
N LEU A 180 19.99 21.50 5.56
CA LEU A 180 18.98 22.02 4.67
C LEU A 180 17.80 21.06 4.69
N THR A 181 16.58 21.59 4.75
CA THR A 181 15.34 20.81 4.74
C THR A 181 14.56 21.14 3.48
N LEU A 182 14.21 20.12 2.69
CA LEU A 182 13.29 20.25 1.57
C LEU A 182 11.91 19.76 1.99
N SER A 183 10.88 20.56 1.72
CA SER A 183 9.49 20.20 1.97
C SER A 183 9.06 19.05 1.05
N ASP A 184 8.39 18.06 1.60
CA ASP A 184 7.75 16.97 0.86
C ASP A 184 6.58 17.42 -0.03
N LEU A 185 6.10 18.67 0.14
CA LEU A 185 5.10 19.31 -0.70
C LEU A 185 5.66 19.86 -2.02
N GLY A 186 6.98 19.79 -2.25
CA GLY A 186 7.58 20.08 -3.56
C GLY A 186 6.91 19.26 -4.66
N ARG A 187 6.86 19.77 -5.90
CA ARG A 187 6.11 19.20 -7.02
C ARG A 187 6.95 19.05 -8.27
N LEU A 188 6.85 17.89 -8.90
CA LEU A 188 7.34 17.63 -10.26
C LEU A 188 6.16 17.66 -11.22
N GLU A 189 6.13 18.65 -12.09
CA GLU A 189 5.11 18.86 -13.13
C GLU A 189 5.67 18.33 -14.45
N LEU A 190 4.99 17.37 -15.06
CA LEU A 190 5.38 16.72 -16.31
C LEU A 190 4.30 16.89 -17.35
N THR A 191 4.69 17.23 -18.59
CA THR A 191 3.85 17.11 -19.77
C THR A 191 4.34 15.91 -20.58
N LEU A 192 3.48 14.93 -20.79
CA LEU A 192 3.79 13.64 -21.39
C LEU A 192 3.05 13.50 -22.73
N ALA A 193 3.72 12.94 -23.72
CA ALA A 193 3.12 12.57 -25.00
C ALA A 193 3.07 11.04 -25.13
N PRO A 194 1.93 10.46 -25.55
CA PRO A 194 1.83 9.02 -25.74
C PRO A 194 2.67 8.55 -26.95
N VAL A 195 3.28 7.38 -26.80
CA VAL A 195 4.00 6.68 -27.87
C VAL A 195 3.12 5.54 -28.37
N ASN A 196 2.97 5.43 -29.68
CA ASN A 196 2.20 4.33 -30.27
C ASN A 196 2.93 3.00 -30.03
N THR A 197 2.38 2.18 -29.16
CA THR A 197 2.89 0.85 -28.84
C THR A 197 2.21 -0.24 -29.66
N SER A 198 2.92 -1.35 -29.93
CA SER A 198 2.31 -2.49 -30.60
C SER A 198 1.20 -3.12 -29.76
N SER A 199 0.10 -3.55 -30.41
CA SER A 199 -0.98 -4.31 -29.79
C SER A 199 -0.50 -5.74 -29.50
N ASP A 200 0.02 -5.99 -28.27
CA ASP A 200 0.53 -7.29 -27.86
C ASP A 200 0.20 -7.54 -26.39
N LEU A 201 -0.53 -8.61 -26.13
CA LEU A 201 -0.97 -9.04 -24.81
C LEU A 201 0.19 -9.31 -23.83
N ARG A 202 1.41 -9.61 -24.31
CA ARG A 202 2.61 -9.75 -23.45
C ARG A 202 2.97 -8.48 -22.69
N LYS A 203 2.49 -7.33 -23.19
CA LYS A 203 2.76 -6.04 -22.54
C LYS A 203 1.81 -5.70 -21.41
N LEU A 204 0.75 -6.49 -21.19
CA LEU A 204 -0.19 -6.24 -20.10
C LEU A 204 0.56 -6.11 -18.74
N PRO A 205 0.20 -5.12 -17.92
CA PRO A 205 -0.96 -4.22 -18.00
C PRO A 205 -0.81 -2.98 -18.90
N LEU A 206 0.31 -2.77 -19.57
CA LEU A 206 0.49 -1.69 -20.54
C LEU A 206 -0.39 -1.89 -21.81
N PRO A 207 -0.93 -0.82 -22.40
CA PRO A 207 -0.81 0.59 -22.06
C PRO A 207 -1.88 1.09 -21.08
N PHE A 208 -2.70 0.21 -20.50
CA PHE A 208 -3.81 0.57 -19.61
C PHE A 208 -3.30 1.10 -18.27
N PHE A 209 -2.23 0.49 -17.76
CA PHE A 209 -1.56 0.89 -16.53
C PHE A 209 -0.08 0.48 -16.54
N ASP A 210 0.79 1.34 -16.02
CA ASP A 210 2.17 0.94 -15.69
C ASP A 210 2.30 0.77 -14.18
N SER A 211 2.59 -0.46 -13.74
CA SER A 211 2.74 -0.78 -12.31
C SER A 211 3.88 -0.01 -11.62
N ARG A 212 4.79 0.58 -12.38
CA ARG A 212 5.89 1.43 -11.88
C ARG A 212 5.42 2.86 -11.64
N GLU A 213 4.42 3.36 -12.39
CA GLU A 213 3.92 4.73 -12.31
C GLU A 213 3.44 5.09 -10.88
N ASN A 214 3.69 6.31 -10.44
CA ASN A 214 3.33 6.79 -9.10
C ASN A 214 1.97 7.53 -9.05
N THR A 215 1.19 7.45 -10.11
CA THR A 215 -0.16 8.02 -10.18
C THR A 215 -1.23 6.98 -9.80
N THR A 216 -2.41 7.48 -9.46
CA THR A 216 -3.60 6.63 -9.24
C THR A 216 -3.95 5.87 -10.52
N LEU A 217 -4.22 4.58 -10.41
CA LEU A 217 -4.72 3.77 -11.52
C LEU A 217 -6.11 4.29 -11.92
N ALA A 218 -6.28 4.65 -13.18
CA ALA A 218 -7.58 5.02 -13.76
C ALA A 218 -7.77 4.27 -15.09
N VAL A 219 -8.61 3.24 -15.08
CA VAL A 219 -8.89 2.41 -16.27
C VAL A 219 -10.39 2.39 -16.52
N PRO A 220 -10.88 3.01 -17.57
CA PRO A 220 -12.30 2.96 -17.95
C PRO A 220 -12.74 1.56 -18.36
N PHE A 221 -13.95 1.17 -17.93
CA PHE A 221 -14.63 -0.05 -18.32
C PHE A 221 -15.85 0.30 -19.18
N VAL A 222 -16.02 -0.40 -20.28
CA VAL A 222 -17.04 -0.09 -21.30
C VAL A 222 -17.90 -1.32 -21.55
N PHE A 223 -19.21 -1.11 -21.59
CA PHE A 223 -20.21 -2.12 -21.88
C PHE A 223 -21.12 -1.64 -23.03
N ALA A 224 -21.57 -2.54 -23.91
CA ALA A 224 -22.49 -2.18 -24.99
C ALA A 224 -23.89 -1.78 -24.49
N LYS A 225 -24.33 -2.38 -23.39
CA LYS A 225 -25.60 -2.12 -22.71
C LYS A 225 -25.41 -2.36 -21.21
N THR A 226 -26.43 -2.15 -20.42
CA THR A 226 -26.42 -2.52 -18.99
C THR A 226 -25.98 -3.98 -18.86
N PRO A 227 -24.83 -4.23 -18.17
CA PRO A 227 -24.26 -5.56 -18.09
C PRO A 227 -25.06 -6.47 -17.16
N SER A 228 -25.09 -7.77 -17.49
CA SER A 228 -25.67 -8.80 -16.64
C SER A 228 -24.76 -9.09 -15.43
N SER A 229 -25.31 -9.77 -14.41
CA SER A 229 -24.55 -10.17 -13.20
C SER A 229 -23.31 -11.01 -13.54
N GLY A 230 -23.38 -11.90 -14.54
CA GLY A 230 -22.23 -12.69 -14.98
C GLY A 230 -21.14 -11.87 -15.67
N THR A 231 -21.55 -10.89 -16.51
CA THR A 231 -20.60 -9.94 -17.12
C THR A 231 -19.97 -9.04 -16.06
N LEU A 232 -20.73 -8.57 -15.07
CA LEU A 232 -20.22 -7.80 -13.94
C LEU A 232 -19.24 -8.61 -13.10
N GLN A 233 -19.52 -9.88 -12.84
CA GLN A 233 -18.59 -10.77 -12.15
C GLN A 233 -17.26 -10.87 -12.89
N ALA A 234 -17.28 -11.07 -14.21
CA ALA A 234 -16.08 -11.09 -15.04
C ALA A 234 -15.33 -9.74 -15.01
N ALA A 235 -16.06 -8.62 -15.07
CA ALA A 235 -15.48 -7.29 -14.95
C ALA A 235 -14.83 -7.07 -13.57
N GLY A 236 -15.46 -7.53 -12.49
CA GLY A 236 -14.91 -7.50 -11.14
C GLY A 236 -13.59 -8.28 -11.02
N VAL A 237 -13.48 -9.44 -11.67
CA VAL A 237 -12.23 -10.22 -11.74
C VAL A 237 -11.12 -9.39 -12.43
N VAL A 238 -11.40 -8.77 -13.58
CA VAL A 238 -10.42 -7.95 -14.29
C VAL A 238 -10.04 -6.70 -13.49
N ALA A 239 -11.02 -6.03 -12.86
CA ALA A 239 -10.76 -4.88 -11.99
C ALA A 239 -9.88 -5.27 -10.80
N SER A 240 -10.12 -6.43 -10.17
CA SER A 240 -9.30 -6.94 -9.06
C SER A 240 -7.86 -7.26 -9.51
N TRP A 241 -7.68 -7.75 -10.74
CA TRP A 241 -6.36 -7.96 -11.31
C TRP A 241 -5.61 -6.65 -11.56
N PHE A 242 -6.27 -5.61 -12.05
CA PHE A 242 -5.67 -4.27 -12.15
C PHE A 242 -5.33 -3.72 -10.77
N GLY A 243 -6.23 -3.89 -9.78
CA GLY A 243 -6.00 -3.46 -8.42
C GLY A 243 -4.76 -4.09 -7.78
N LEU A 244 -4.53 -5.37 -8.03
CA LEU A 244 -3.31 -6.08 -7.64
C LEU A 244 -2.03 -5.39 -8.18
N GLN A 245 -2.09 -4.78 -9.38
CA GLN A 245 -0.96 -4.05 -9.96
C GLN A 245 -0.77 -2.64 -9.35
N ALA A 246 -1.82 -2.05 -8.80
CA ALA A 246 -1.83 -0.66 -8.32
C ALA A 246 -0.99 -0.44 -7.04
N LYS A 247 -0.81 -1.42 -6.16
CA LYS A 247 0.09 -1.39 -4.98
C LYS A 247 -0.01 -0.12 -4.12
N ASN A 248 -1.09 0.16 -3.46
CA ASN A 248 -1.29 1.33 -2.58
C ASN A 248 -1.35 2.72 -3.27
N LYS A 249 -1.47 2.78 -4.62
CA LYS A 249 -1.50 4.06 -5.36
C LYS A 249 -2.90 4.62 -5.54
N GLY A 250 -3.91 3.92 -5.01
CA GLY A 250 -5.31 4.20 -5.29
C GLY A 250 -5.72 3.71 -6.68
N MET A 251 -7.03 3.58 -6.90
CA MET A 251 -7.57 3.11 -8.16
C MET A 251 -8.99 3.57 -8.38
N GLN A 252 -9.34 3.86 -9.64
CA GLN A 252 -10.69 4.18 -10.08
C GLN A 252 -10.98 3.45 -11.37
N PHE A 253 -12.21 3.00 -11.53
CA PHE A 253 -12.69 2.35 -12.75
C PHE A 253 -13.94 3.09 -13.24
N PRO A 254 -13.75 4.19 -14.00
CA PRO A 254 -14.87 4.88 -14.63
C PRO A 254 -15.64 3.92 -15.56
N VAL A 255 -16.96 4.05 -15.61
CA VAL A 255 -17.81 3.16 -16.41
C VAL A 255 -18.58 3.95 -17.43
N SER A 256 -18.55 3.47 -18.69
CA SER A 256 -19.35 3.96 -19.80
C SER A 256 -20.22 2.85 -20.38
N VAL A 257 -21.44 3.21 -20.78
CA VAL A 257 -22.36 2.30 -21.44
C VAL A 257 -22.66 2.85 -22.83
N ASN A 258 -22.40 2.03 -23.86
CA ASN A 258 -22.60 2.35 -25.28
C ASN A 258 -21.79 3.57 -25.78
N GLU A 259 -20.67 3.88 -25.13
CA GLU A 259 -19.79 4.98 -25.52
C GLU A 259 -18.34 4.62 -25.19
N LEU A 260 -17.41 4.85 -26.14
CA LEU A 260 -15.97 4.69 -25.94
C LEU A 260 -15.37 6.00 -25.39
N PRO A 261 -14.55 5.96 -24.34
CA PRO A 261 -13.77 7.12 -23.90
C PRO A 261 -12.62 7.38 -24.88
N ASP A 262 -12.06 8.60 -24.88
CA ASP A 262 -11.00 9.00 -25.84
C ASP A 262 -9.65 8.26 -25.63
N GLY A 263 -9.45 7.62 -24.49
CA GLY A 263 -8.22 6.93 -24.11
C GLY A 263 -8.28 5.41 -24.12
N ASN A 264 -7.33 4.80 -23.42
CA ASN A 264 -7.30 3.35 -23.22
C ASN A 264 -8.49 2.90 -22.36
N ALA A 265 -9.12 1.77 -22.71
CA ALA A 265 -10.25 1.22 -21.98
C ALA A 265 -10.31 -0.31 -22.04
N VAL A 266 -11.01 -0.92 -21.07
CA VAL A 266 -11.40 -2.33 -21.11
C VAL A 266 -12.83 -2.43 -21.61
N VAL A 267 -13.06 -3.22 -22.66
CA VAL A 267 -14.35 -3.33 -23.36
C VAL A 267 -14.89 -4.76 -23.20
N PHE A 268 -16.09 -4.89 -22.64
CA PHE A 268 -16.80 -6.16 -22.51
C PHE A 268 -17.91 -6.25 -23.56
N LEU A 269 -17.83 -7.24 -24.44
CA LEU A 269 -18.84 -7.46 -25.49
C LEU A 269 -19.22 -8.95 -25.56
N GLN A 270 -20.51 -9.21 -25.51
CA GLN A 270 -21.04 -10.52 -25.85
C GLN A 270 -21.20 -10.63 -27.38
N ASN A 271 -21.15 -11.84 -27.91
CA ASN A 271 -21.44 -12.06 -29.35
C ASN A 271 -22.79 -11.48 -29.75
N GLY A 272 -22.81 -10.75 -30.84
CA GLY A 272 -23.97 -9.99 -31.31
C GLY A 272 -24.05 -8.53 -30.78
N GLU A 273 -23.23 -8.15 -29.80
CA GLU A 273 -23.09 -6.76 -29.35
C GLU A 273 -22.01 -6.03 -30.13
N SER A 274 -22.16 -4.71 -30.25
CA SER A 274 -21.14 -3.86 -30.90
C SER A 274 -21.14 -2.46 -30.33
N ILE A 275 -19.96 -1.81 -30.32
CA ILE A 275 -19.75 -0.40 -29.95
C ILE A 275 -18.79 0.22 -30.97
N ASP A 276 -19.15 1.32 -31.60
CA ASP A 276 -18.31 2.07 -32.59
C ASP A 276 -17.64 1.14 -33.63
N GLY A 277 -18.37 0.15 -34.14
CA GLY A 277 -17.89 -0.81 -35.12
C GLY A 277 -17.09 -2.00 -34.55
N ILE A 278 -16.75 -2.02 -33.28
CA ILE A 278 -16.11 -3.15 -32.61
C ILE A 278 -17.20 -4.17 -32.28
N LYS A 279 -17.02 -5.42 -32.68
CA LYS A 279 -18.00 -6.49 -32.52
C LYS A 279 -17.54 -7.52 -31.48
N GLY A 280 -18.48 -8.02 -30.68
CA GLY A 280 -18.25 -9.18 -29.83
C GLY A 280 -17.98 -10.44 -30.66
N MET A 281 -17.08 -11.31 -30.18
CA MET A 281 -16.70 -12.57 -30.84
C MET A 281 -17.46 -13.75 -30.27
N ALA A 282 -17.69 -14.78 -31.07
CA ALA A 282 -18.38 -15.98 -30.63
C ALA A 282 -17.56 -16.88 -29.70
N ALA A 283 -16.24 -16.80 -29.74
CA ALA A 283 -15.38 -17.58 -28.88
C ALA A 283 -14.87 -16.73 -27.69
N SER A 284 -14.63 -17.35 -26.55
CA SER A 284 -13.95 -16.73 -25.40
C SER A 284 -12.61 -16.15 -25.85
N THR A 285 -12.49 -14.82 -25.92
CA THR A 285 -11.32 -14.16 -26.50
C THR A 285 -10.89 -12.95 -25.69
N VAL A 286 -9.57 -12.79 -25.54
CA VAL A 286 -8.91 -11.59 -25.06
C VAL A 286 -8.11 -10.97 -26.20
N ALA A 287 -8.30 -9.70 -26.49
CA ALA A 287 -7.58 -9.02 -27.56
C ALA A 287 -7.20 -7.58 -27.19
N ILE A 288 -6.06 -7.09 -27.67
CA ILE A 288 -5.72 -5.66 -27.66
C ILE A 288 -5.90 -5.13 -29.07
N ILE A 289 -6.85 -4.23 -29.24
CA ILE A 289 -7.16 -3.60 -30.52
C ILE A 289 -6.88 -2.09 -30.48
N PRO A 290 -6.53 -1.45 -31.60
CA PRO A 290 -6.41 0.00 -31.67
C PRO A 290 -7.78 0.65 -31.46
N HIS A 291 -7.78 1.81 -30.79
CA HIS A 291 -8.99 2.61 -30.65
C HIS A 291 -9.41 3.19 -32.02
N PRO A 292 -10.71 3.11 -32.45
CA PRO A 292 -11.14 3.49 -33.78
C PRO A 292 -10.95 4.99 -34.09
N LYS A 293 -11.02 5.86 -33.09
CA LYS A 293 -10.92 7.32 -33.24
C LYS A 293 -9.56 7.87 -32.77
N HIS A 294 -8.81 7.17 -31.89
CA HIS A 294 -7.56 7.61 -31.27
C HIS A 294 -6.43 6.62 -31.55
N PRO A 295 -5.57 6.85 -32.55
CA PRO A 295 -4.58 5.87 -33.01
C PRO A 295 -3.55 5.43 -31.95
N THR A 296 -3.26 6.28 -30.97
CA THR A 296 -2.33 5.99 -29.87
C THR A 296 -2.97 5.19 -28.75
N ALA A 297 -4.30 5.25 -28.60
CA ALA A 297 -5.05 4.52 -27.60
C ALA A 297 -5.32 3.07 -28.00
N LYS A 298 -5.45 2.20 -27.01
CA LYS A 298 -5.74 0.77 -27.16
C LYS A 298 -6.94 0.36 -26.32
N LEU A 299 -7.66 -0.63 -26.82
CA LEU A 299 -8.79 -1.23 -26.13
C LEU A 299 -8.46 -2.69 -25.80
N LEU A 300 -8.64 -3.09 -24.53
CA LEU A 300 -8.59 -4.48 -24.10
C LEU A 300 -9.98 -5.07 -24.23
N LEU A 301 -10.20 -5.85 -25.27
CA LEU A 301 -11.46 -6.50 -25.55
C LEU A 301 -11.54 -7.85 -24.82
N VAL A 302 -12.60 -8.01 -24.02
CA VAL A 302 -12.97 -9.25 -23.32
C VAL A 302 -14.32 -9.71 -23.86
N THR A 303 -14.36 -10.84 -24.57
CA THR A 303 -15.54 -11.23 -25.33
C THR A 303 -15.78 -12.73 -25.33
N GLY A 304 -17.02 -13.14 -25.60
CA GLY A 304 -17.47 -14.54 -25.69
C GLY A 304 -18.92 -14.64 -26.15
N SER A 305 -19.38 -15.85 -26.45
CA SER A 305 -20.77 -16.09 -26.87
C SER A 305 -21.79 -15.89 -25.75
N ASN A 306 -21.35 -16.07 -24.50
CA ASN A 306 -22.18 -16.00 -23.28
C ASN A 306 -21.34 -15.58 -22.08
N GLU A 307 -21.98 -15.37 -20.92
CA GLU A 307 -21.34 -14.93 -19.68
C GLU A 307 -20.19 -15.86 -19.22
N ALA A 308 -20.38 -17.18 -19.38
CA ALA A 308 -19.35 -18.16 -18.96
C ALA A 308 -18.07 -18.03 -19.82
N GLU A 309 -18.21 -17.72 -21.12
CA GLU A 309 -17.05 -17.49 -21.99
C GLU A 309 -16.37 -16.16 -21.72
N ILE A 310 -17.14 -15.11 -21.40
CA ILE A 310 -16.60 -13.82 -20.95
C ILE A 310 -15.84 -14.02 -19.62
N ALA A 311 -16.40 -14.79 -18.67
CA ALA A 311 -15.72 -15.11 -17.40
C ALA A 311 -14.42 -15.89 -17.64
N ARG A 312 -14.41 -16.85 -18.60
CA ARG A 312 -13.19 -17.57 -18.97
C ARG A 312 -12.11 -16.66 -19.53
N ALA A 313 -12.49 -15.69 -20.39
CA ALA A 313 -11.56 -14.67 -20.89
C ALA A 313 -11.01 -13.78 -19.77
N ALA A 314 -11.85 -13.36 -18.82
CA ALA A 314 -11.44 -12.59 -17.66
C ALA A 314 -10.48 -13.39 -16.73
N HIS A 315 -10.75 -14.69 -16.50
CA HIS A 315 -9.84 -15.57 -15.76
C HIS A 315 -8.49 -15.74 -16.45
N ALA A 316 -8.44 -15.76 -17.79
CA ALA A 316 -7.17 -15.80 -18.53
C ALA A 316 -6.33 -14.54 -18.30
N ILE A 317 -6.94 -13.35 -18.25
CA ILE A 317 -6.25 -12.12 -17.87
C ILE A 317 -5.72 -12.23 -16.42
N ALA A 318 -6.56 -12.65 -15.51
CA ALA A 318 -6.24 -12.65 -14.09
C ALA A 318 -5.15 -13.67 -13.69
N LEU A 319 -5.15 -14.86 -14.30
CA LEU A 319 -4.29 -15.97 -13.92
C LEU A 319 -3.13 -16.21 -14.89
N ALA A 320 -3.31 -15.88 -16.16
CA ALA A 320 -2.39 -16.25 -17.22
C ALA A 320 -1.85 -15.05 -18.02
N SER A 321 -2.02 -13.82 -17.56
CA SER A 321 -1.59 -12.60 -18.29
C SER A 321 -0.13 -12.67 -18.77
N ARG A 322 0.76 -13.27 -18.01
CA ARG A 322 2.18 -13.45 -18.37
C ARG A 322 2.43 -14.42 -19.52
N THR A 323 1.47 -15.28 -19.84
CA THR A 323 1.56 -16.28 -20.92
C THR A 323 0.76 -15.88 -22.16
N LEU A 324 -0.09 -14.85 -22.06
CA LEU A 324 -0.81 -14.30 -23.20
C LEU A 324 0.19 -13.61 -24.14
N SER A 325 0.03 -13.81 -25.44
CA SER A 325 0.93 -13.24 -26.45
C SER A 325 0.20 -12.93 -27.76
N GLY A 326 0.75 -11.98 -28.52
CA GLY A 326 0.12 -11.50 -29.73
C GLY A 326 -1.04 -10.55 -29.52
N GLN A 327 -1.72 -10.19 -30.60
CA GLN A 327 -2.81 -9.23 -30.57
C GLN A 327 -4.11 -9.82 -29.97
N SER A 328 -4.34 -11.11 -30.14
CA SER A 328 -5.56 -11.78 -29.73
C SER A 328 -5.28 -13.24 -29.35
N VAL A 329 -5.95 -13.72 -28.31
CA VAL A 329 -5.88 -15.11 -27.84
C VAL A 329 -7.29 -15.62 -27.57
N SER A 330 -7.65 -16.75 -28.19
CA SER A 330 -8.88 -17.49 -27.86
C SER A 330 -8.60 -18.49 -26.75
N VAL A 331 -9.42 -18.43 -25.69
CA VAL A 331 -9.28 -19.25 -24.49
C VAL A 331 -10.23 -20.46 -24.58
N SER A 332 -9.72 -21.60 -25.01
CA SER A 332 -10.52 -22.82 -25.24
C SER A 332 -10.81 -23.62 -23.96
N LYS A 333 -9.93 -23.54 -22.98
CA LYS A 333 -10.06 -24.27 -21.70
C LYS A 333 -10.15 -23.31 -20.54
N GLU A 334 -10.95 -23.68 -19.55
CA GLU A 334 -11.01 -22.96 -18.28
C GLU A 334 -9.69 -23.17 -17.53
N ILE A 335 -9.19 -22.07 -16.94
CA ILE A 335 -8.01 -22.11 -16.09
C ILE A 335 -8.52 -22.32 -14.66
N GLU A 336 -8.39 -23.56 -14.19
CA GLU A 336 -8.78 -23.91 -12.82
C GLU A 336 -7.76 -23.34 -11.81
N ALA A 337 -8.24 -22.55 -10.88
CA ALA A 337 -7.48 -22.14 -9.71
C ALA A 337 -7.92 -22.99 -8.50
N ALA A 338 -6.96 -23.52 -7.75
CA ALA A 338 -7.26 -24.23 -6.51
C ALA A 338 -8.02 -23.31 -5.53
N PRO A 339 -8.99 -23.84 -4.76
CA PRO A 339 -9.65 -23.08 -3.71
C PRO A 339 -8.65 -22.55 -2.71
N ARG A 340 -8.85 -21.30 -2.30
CA ARG A 340 -7.99 -20.64 -1.31
C ARG A 340 -8.35 -21.11 0.11
N LYS A 341 -7.35 -21.11 0.98
CA LYS A 341 -7.55 -21.36 2.41
C LYS A 341 -7.83 -20.02 3.12
N PRO A 342 -8.53 -20.03 4.26
CA PRO A 342 -8.65 -18.82 5.05
C PRO A 342 -7.27 -18.25 5.42
N TYR A 343 -7.13 -16.92 5.34
CA TYR A 343 -5.94 -16.15 5.71
C TYR A 343 -4.67 -16.45 4.90
N ASP A 344 -4.78 -17.07 3.72
CA ASP A 344 -3.67 -17.40 2.84
C ASP A 344 -3.40 -16.33 1.75
N ALA A 345 -3.88 -15.12 1.94
CA ALA A 345 -3.73 -14.02 0.98
C ALA A 345 -2.24 -13.74 0.69
N PRO A 346 -1.79 -13.75 -0.58
CA PRO A 346 -0.37 -13.61 -0.93
C PRO A 346 0.30 -12.32 -0.47
N ALA A 347 -0.48 -11.23 -0.30
CA ALA A 347 0.03 -9.95 0.20
C ALA A 347 0.06 -9.87 1.74
N TRP A 348 -0.42 -10.90 2.44
CA TRP A 348 -0.42 -10.96 3.89
C TRP A 348 0.75 -11.80 4.40
N VAL A 349 1.23 -11.48 5.59
CA VAL A 349 2.19 -12.37 6.25
C VAL A 349 1.54 -13.68 6.64
N PRO A 350 2.23 -14.83 6.46
CA PRO A 350 1.74 -16.11 6.95
C PRO A 350 1.47 -16.09 8.46
N LEU A 351 0.35 -16.69 8.87
CA LEU A 351 -0.07 -16.75 10.27
C LEU A 351 0.14 -18.14 10.89
N ASP A 352 0.70 -19.07 10.14
CA ASP A 352 0.94 -20.47 10.55
C ASP A 352 2.39 -20.75 10.98
N ARG A 353 3.29 -19.78 10.79
CA ARG A 353 4.72 -19.87 11.09
C ARG A 353 5.35 -18.51 11.36
N PRO A 354 6.52 -18.48 12.02
CA PRO A 354 7.34 -17.27 12.06
C PRO A 354 7.76 -16.83 10.64
N VAL A 355 7.71 -15.53 10.37
CA VAL A 355 8.04 -14.91 9.08
C VAL A 355 9.43 -14.29 9.16
N ARG A 356 10.30 -14.60 8.21
CA ARG A 356 11.63 -14.00 8.12
C ARG A 356 11.52 -12.57 7.56
N LEU A 357 12.27 -11.64 8.12
CA LEU A 357 12.29 -10.27 7.61
C LEU A 357 12.79 -10.21 6.17
N GLY A 358 13.67 -11.14 5.75
CA GLY A 358 14.11 -11.27 4.36
C GLY A 358 13.03 -11.71 3.36
N GLU A 359 11.86 -12.18 3.83
CA GLU A 359 10.69 -12.42 2.98
C GLU A 359 9.91 -11.11 2.71
N LEU A 360 10.08 -10.09 3.56
CA LEU A 360 9.36 -8.81 3.49
C LEU A 360 10.18 -7.71 2.80
N LEU A 361 11.50 -7.75 2.92
CA LEU A 361 12.41 -6.74 2.39
C LEU A 361 13.67 -7.39 1.84
N ALA A 362 14.15 -6.90 0.70
CA ALA A 362 15.38 -7.40 0.09
C ALA A 362 16.60 -7.18 1.01
N PRO A 363 17.55 -8.14 1.08
CA PRO A 363 18.70 -8.07 1.99
C PRO A 363 19.57 -6.82 1.81
N GLU A 364 19.63 -6.28 0.60
CA GLU A 364 20.38 -5.06 0.26
C GLU A 364 19.79 -3.83 0.97
N GLN A 365 18.47 -3.78 1.12
CA GLN A 365 17.73 -2.70 1.79
C GLN A 365 17.75 -2.83 3.34
N MET A 366 18.28 -3.94 3.86
CA MET A 366 18.46 -4.18 5.30
C MET A 366 19.83 -3.71 5.80
N ARG A 367 20.58 -3.01 4.98
CA ARG A 367 21.90 -2.45 5.31
C ARG A 367 21.84 -0.94 5.25
N VAL A 368 22.52 -0.32 6.18
CA VAL A 368 22.69 1.13 6.22
C VAL A 368 24.15 1.47 6.31
N HIS A 369 24.51 2.55 5.67
CA HIS A 369 25.84 3.13 5.66
C HIS A 369 25.70 4.60 6.09
N THR A 370 26.75 5.24 6.42
CA THR A 370 26.83 6.66 6.78
C THR A 370 26.53 6.98 8.26
N TYR A 371 26.90 8.20 8.62
CA TYR A 371 26.71 8.73 9.97
C TYR A 371 25.24 9.02 10.32
N TYR A 372 24.45 9.43 9.33
CA TYR A 372 23.00 9.67 9.44
C TYR A 372 22.23 8.72 8.53
N PRO A 373 22.14 7.44 8.88
CA PRO A 373 21.44 6.49 8.02
C PRO A 373 19.93 6.67 8.08
N ASP A 374 19.28 6.46 6.94
CA ASP A 374 17.83 6.35 6.90
C ASP A 374 17.34 5.10 7.66
N ALA A 375 16.13 5.18 8.18
CA ALA A 375 15.51 4.03 8.82
C ALA A 375 15.21 2.91 7.82
N ILE A 376 15.52 1.67 8.18
CA ILE A 376 15.07 0.48 7.47
C ILE A 376 13.57 0.31 7.74
N ARG A 377 12.74 0.33 6.68
CA ARG A 377 11.28 0.26 6.78
C ARG A 377 10.76 -1.01 6.13
N LEU A 378 10.09 -1.84 6.91
CA LEU A 378 9.43 -3.06 6.45
C LEU A 378 7.93 -2.88 6.54
N ASN A 379 7.27 -2.85 5.38
CA ASN A 379 5.81 -2.77 5.30
C ASN A 379 5.23 -4.18 5.15
N TYR A 380 4.24 -4.51 5.96
CA TYR A 380 3.56 -5.81 5.89
C TYR A 380 2.08 -5.67 6.23
N ARG A 381 1.31 -6.70 5.88
CA ARG A 381 -0.13 -6.78 6.15
C ARG A 381 -0.42 -8.03 6.98
N ILE A 382 -1.31 -7.89 7.94
CA ILE A 382 -1.78 -8.99 8.79
C ILE A 382 -3.31 -9.01 8.82
N ALA A 383 -3.89 -10.18 9.13
CA ALA A 383 -5.32 -10.27 9.37
C ALA A 383 -5.70 -9.42 10.59
N PRO A 384 -6.74 -8.56 10.47
CA PRO A 384 -7.08 -7.61 11.55
C PRO A 384 -7.83 -8.26 12.71
N ASP A 385 -8.22 -9.52 12.60
CA ASP A 385 -8.96 -10.31 13.60
C ASP A 385 -8.07 -11.15 14.51
N LEU A 386 -6.75 -10.90 14.53
CA LEU A 386 -5.85 -11.54 15.49
C LEU A 386 -6.17 -11.09 16.91
N PHE A 387 -6.51 -12.04 17.76
CA PHE A 387 -6.86 -11.78 19.14
C PHE A 387 -5.61 -11.68 20.01
N THR A 388 -5.17 -10.45 20.24
CA THR A 388 -3.94 -10.13 21.00
C THR A 388 -4.23 -9.63 22.43
N TRP A 389 -5.48 -9.68 22.87
CA TRP A 389 -5.92 -9.16 24.16
C TRP A 389 -5.16 -9.84 25.33
N HIS A 390 -4.60 -9.04 26.22
CA HIS A 390 -3.73 -9.48 27.33
C HIS A 390 -2.51 -10.32 26.91
N SER A 391 -2.10 -10.28 25.63
CA SER A 391 -0.80 -10.83 25.24
C SER A 391 0.34 -9.89 25.66
N ALA A 392 1.51 -10.45 25.88
CA ALA A 392 2.71 -9.65 26.16
C ALA A 392 3.17 -8.83 24.93
N GLY A 393 2.75 -9.23 23.74
CA GLY A 393 3.10 -8.63 22.45
C GLY A 393 3.42 -9.67 21.40
N VAL A 394 3.63 -9.21 20.18
CA VAL A 394 4.05 -10.06 19.05
C VAL A 394 5.57 -10.23 19.10
N PRO A 395 6.09 -11.47 19.21
CA PRO A 395 7.53 -11.70 19.29
C PRO A 395 8.25 -11.35 18.00
N LEU A 396 9.22 -10.44 18.08
CA LEU A 396 10.20 -10.15 17.04
C LEU A 396 11.57 -10.61 17.53
N ASN A 397 12.13 -11.65 16.92
CA ASN A 397 13.49 -12.10 17.16
C ASN A 397 14.42 -11.38 16.19
N LEU A 398 15.05 -10.32 16.67
CA LEU A 398 15.87 -9.42 15.88
C LEU A 398 17.35 -9.83 15.96
N LYS A 399 17.96 -10.07 14.79
CA LYS A 399 19.39 -10.30 14.64
C LYS A 399 20.00 -9.14 13.88
N PHE A 400 21.04 -8.53 14.42
CA PHE A 400 21.65 -7.36 13.82
C PHE A 400 23.14 -7.28 14.06
N ARG A 401 23.80 -6.45 13.26
CA ARG A 401 25.23 -6.12 13.37
C ARG A 401 25.39 -4.61 13.25
N SER A 402 26.46 -4.11 13.82
CA SER A 402 26.92 -2.73 13.63
C SER A 402 28.43 -2.67 13.65
N THR A 403 28.99 -1.65 13.01
CA THR A 403 30.41 -1.31 13.18
C THR A 403 30.71 -1.09 14.66
N ARG A 404 31.76 -1.71 15.17
CA ARG A 404 32.26 -1.46 16.51
C ARG A 404 33.00 -0.13 16.52
N LEU A 405 32.51 0.78 17.33
CA LEU A 405 33.10 2.10 17.48
C LEU A 405 33.80 2.19 18.85
N PRO A 406 35.04 2.66 18.97
CA PRO A 406 35.84 2.48 20.19
C PRO A 406 35.41 3.34 21.39
N TYR A 407 34.62 4.41 21.24
CA TYR A 407 34.25 5.34 22.32
C TYR A 407 32.80 5.83 22.14
N HIS A 408 31.80 4.96 22.41
CA HIS A 408 30.41 5.33 22.19
C HIS A 408 29.53 5.03 23.35
N HIS A 409 28.96 6.05 23.92
CA HIS A 409 28.04 5.89 25.04
C HIS A 409 26.56 5.82 24.63
N ASN A 410 26.18 6.37 23.45
CA ASN A 410 24.77 6.58 23.08
C ASN A 410 24.37 5.98 21.73
N SER A 411 25.27 5.25 21.03
CA SER A 411 24.88 4.58 19.77
C SER A 411 23.83 3.50 20.03
N SER A 412 22.76 3.50 19.23
CA SER A 412 21.61 2.62 19.44
C SER A 412 20.98 2.12 18.14
N LEU A 413 20.33 0.96 18.23
CA LEU A 413 19.34 0.50 17.27
C LEU A 413 17.96 0.71 17.88
N ASN A 414 17.15 1.55 17.25
CA ASN A 414 15.81 1.86 17.70
C ASN A 414 14.79 1.07 16.89
N VAL A 415 13.84 0.43 17.56
CA VAL A 415 12.73 -0.31 16.98
C VAL A 415 11.46 0.51 17.15
N GLY A 416 10.74 0.73 16.06
CA GLY A 416 9.46 1.41 16.04
C GLY A 416 8.42 0.62 15.26
N LEU A 417 7.15 0.81 15.59
CA LEU A 417 6.01 0.25 14.88
C LEU A 417 5.00 1.37 14.57
N ASN A 418 4.69 1.57 13.28
CA ASN A 418 3.76 2.60 12.82
C ASN A 418 4.07 4.01 13.35
N GLY A 419 5.37 4.36 13.42
CA GLY A 419 5.85 5.65 13.95
C GLY A 419 5.93 5.73 15.47
N ASN A 420 5.42 4.73 16.20
CA ASN A 420 5.55 4.68 17.65
C ASN A 420 6.85 3.98 18.04
N PHE A 421 7.59 4.57 18.98
CA PHE A 421 8.78 3.97 19.55
C PHE A 421 8.40 2.72 20.37
N VAL A 422 9.15 1.63 20.20
CA VAL A 422 8.94 0.37 20.93
C VAL A 422 10.09 0.11 21.88
N GLN A 423 11.32 0.04 21.37
CA GLN A 423 12.50 -0.30 22.18
C GLN A 423 13.79 0.20 21.53
N ALA A 424 14.82 0.48 22.33
CA ALA A 424 16.16 0.79 21.87
C ALA A 424 17.17 -0.22 22.43
N PHE A 425 18.17 -0.54 21.63
CA PHE A 425 19.30 -1.39 22.00
C PHE A 425 20.59 -0.58 21.87
N ALA A 426 21.32 -0.41 22.97
CA ALA A 426 22.63 0.20 22.95
C ALA A 426 23.60 -0.66 22.13
N LEU A 427 24.32 -0.09 21.16
CA LEU A 427 25.21 -0.86 20.27
C LEU A 427 26.52 -1.28 20.95
N ASN A 428 26.87 -0.65 22.05
CA ASN A 428 28.16 -0.82 22.75
C ASN A 428 28.12 -1.72 23.97
N GLU A 429 26.95 -2.10 24.44
CA GLU A 429 26.87 -3.02 25.55
C GLU A 429 27.34 -4.43 25.17
N PRO A 430 28.31 -5.02 25.86
CA PRO A 430 28.52 -6.46 25.76
C PRO A 430 27.20 -7.11 26.19
N SER A 431 26.69 -8.02 25.37
CA SER A 431 25.49 -8.81 25.67
C SER A 431 25.53 -9.24 27.16
N ALA A 432 24.57 -8.76 27.94
CA ALA A 432 24.49 -9.06 29.34
C ALA A 432 24.47 -10.57 29.53
N LYS A 433 25.29 -11.06 30.49
CA LYS A 433 25.21 -12.46 30.95
C LYS A 433 23.77 -12.72 31.38
N ALA A 434 23.18 -13.76 30.83
CA ALA A 434 21.85 -14.25 31.19
C ALA A 434 21.76 -14.53 32.70
N THR A 435 21.29 -13.55 33.45
CA THR A 435 20.94 -13.67 34.87
C THR A 435 19.90 -12.60 35.19
N ASP A 436 18.73 -12.72 34.60
CA ASP A 436 17.46 -12.38 35.25
C ASP A 436 16.26 -12.80 34.39
N GLN A 437 15.33 -13.52 34.95
CA GLN A 437 14.24 -14.21 34.28
C GLN A 437 13.04 -13.29 33.94
N THR A 438 13.19 -11.97 33.88
CA THR A 438 12.08 -11.04 33.70
C THR A 438 12.21 -10.04 32.55
N SER A 439 13.32 -10.00 31.82
CA SER A 439 13.47 -9.14 30.64
C SER A 439 14.26 -9.86 29.56
N GLY A 440 13.73 -9.85 28.35
CA GLY A 440 14.14 -10.49 27.10
C GLY A 440 15.54 -11.09 27.01
N THR A 441 15.63 -12.36 26.67
CA THR A 441 16.86 -13.16 26.64
C THR A 441 17.75 -12.74 25.47
N ALA A 442 18.87 -12.07 25.73
CA ALA A 442 19.90 -11.81 24.74
C ALA A 442 20.81 -13.04 24.57
N VAL A 443 20.83 -13.65 23.42
CA VAL A 443 21.74 -14.76 23.08
C VAL A 443 22.79 -14.26 22.11
N ARG A 444 24.08 -14.27 22.55
CA ARG A 444 25.21 -13.96 21.67
C ARG A 444 25.69 -15.23 20.99
N ILE A 445 25.71 -15.23 19.66
CA ILE A 445 26.39 -16.28 18.89
C ILE A 445 27.87 -15.93 18.88
N GLU A 446 28.68 -16.62 19.66
CA GLU A 446 30.12 -16.40 19.74
C GLU A 446 30.77 -16.56 18.35
N GLY A 447 31.58 -15.58 17.94
CA GLY A 447 32.39 -15.62 16.71
C GLY A 447 31.80 -14.88 15.50
N SER A 448 30.48 -14.58 15.44
CA SER A 448 29.87 -14.00 14.23
C SER A 448 29.72 -12.47 14.23
N GLY A 449 29.92 -11.80 15.36
CA GLY A 449 29.59 -10.38 15.55
C GLY A 449 28.11 -10.06 15.45
N VAL A 450 27.22 -11.06 15.32
CA VAL A 450 25.77 -10.92 15.29
C VAL A 450 25.24 -10.85 16.72
N ARG A 451 24.43 -9.84 16.99
CA ARG A 451 23.66 -9.73 18.23
C ARG A 451 22.22 -10.17 17.96
N GLN A 452 21.65 -10.93 18.86
CA GLN A 452 20.25 -11.37 18.81
C GLN A 452 19.51 -10.88 20.03
N GLU A 453 18.36 -10.23 19.79
CA GLU A 453 17.49 -9.68 20.83
C GLU A 453 16.03 -10.04 20.52
N GLN A 454 15.23 -10.20 21.57
CA GLN A 454 13.79 -10.38 21.45
C GLN A 454 13.07 -9.08 21.80
N VAL A 455 12.21 -8.63 20.89
CA VAL A 455 11.34 -7.46 21.06
C VAL A 455 9.90 -7.95 21.08
N LEU A 456 9.09 -7.43 21.98
CA LEU A 456 7.65 -7.66 21.97
C LEU A 456 6.97 -6.45 21.35
N LEU A 457 6.47 -6.60 20.11
CA LEU A 457 5.77 -5.53 19.41
C LEU A 457 4.39 -5.34 20.03
N PRO A 458 4.02 -4.10 20.41
CA PRO A 458 2.76 -3.84 21.11
C PRO A 458 1.56 -4.04 20.17
N PRO A 459 0.60 -4.89 20.51
CA PRO A 459 -0.53 -5.20 19.64
C PRO A 459 -1.45 -4.00 19.34
N TYR A 460 -1.54 -3.06 20.28
CA TYR A 460 -2.35 -1.85 20.13
C TYR A 460 -1.81 -0.88 19.07
N ALA A 461 -0.54 -1.01 18.72
CA ALA A 461 0.07 -0.21 17.67
C ALA A 461 -0.14 -0.79 16.26
N SER A 462 -0.70 -2.01 16.14
CA SER A 462 -1.01 -2.66 14.87
C SER A 462 -2.42 -2.30 14.39
N ASN A 463 -2.56 -2.07 13.08
CA ASN A 463 -3.84 -1.74 12.44
C ASN A 463 -4.11 -2.56 11.16
N GLY A 464 -3.38 -3.65 10.99
CA GLY A 464 -3.49 -4.55 9.83
C GLY A 464 -2.59 -4.20 8.65
N ARG A 465 -2.23 -2.92 8.49
CA ARG A 465 -1.18 -2.44 7.57
C ARG A 465 -0.08 -1.83 8.40
N ASP A 466 0.96 -2.57 8.66
CA ASP A 466 1.98 -2.18 9.60
C ASP A 466 3.31 -1.86 8.92
N GLN A 467 4.04 -0.93 9.54
CA GLN A 467 5.40 -0.57 9.17
C GLN A 467 6.33 -0.74 10.37
N LEU A 468 7.18 -1.76 10.31
CA LEU A 468 8.29 -1.91 11.26
C LEU A 468 9.43 -1.00 10.83
N GLN A 469 9.93 -0.18 11.76
CA GLN A 469 11.01 0.78 11.55
C GLN A 469 12.20 0.39 12.41
N LEU A 470 13.38 0.24 11.77
CA LEU A 470 14.62 -0.11 12.42
C LEU A 470 15.65 0.98 12.10
N SER A 471 15.97 1.82 13.10
CA SER A 471 16.78 3.03 12.90
C SER A 471 18.08 2.93 13.68
N TYR A 472 19.21 2.91 12.98
CA TYR A 472 20.51 3.03 13.61
C TYR A 472 20.81 4.49 13.93
N TYR A 473 21.30 4.70 15.13
CA TYR A 473 21.87 5.97 15.57
C TYR A 473 23.32 5.75 15.97
N PHE A 474 24.24 6.44 15.32
CA PHE A 474 25.67 6.38 15.61
C PHE A 474 26.09 7.66 16.33
N ASP A 475 26.57 7.50 17.56
CA ASP A 475 27.14 8.59 18.35
C ASP A 475 28.68 8.47 18.34
N VAL A 476 29.34 9.37 17.63
CA VAL A 476 30.79 9.39 17.52
C VAL A 476 31.35 10.53 18.36
N VAL A 477 32.10 10.18 19.39
CA VAL A 477 32.79 11.18 20.22
C VAL A 477 33.91 11.82 19.40
N LYS A 478 33.95 13.13 19.39
CA LYS A 478 34.91 13.94 18.67
C LYS A 478 35.84 14.65 19.64
N ASP A 479 37.12 14.30 19.62
CA ASP A 479 38.15 14.91 20.46
C ASP A 479 38.92 15.99 19.72
N GLY A 480 39.24 17.09 20.40
CA GLY A 480 40.11 18.15 19.91
C GLY A 480 39.41 19.29 19.14
N GLU A 481 40.14 20.35 18.82
CA GLU A 481 39.62 21.52 18.13
C GLU A 481 39.32 21.25 16.64
N CYS A 482 40.17 20.46 15.97
CA CYS A 482 39.94 19.96 14.60
C CYS A 482 39.46 18.53 14.69
N ARG A 483 38.20 18.33 14.93
CA ARG A 483 37.58 17.03 15.13
C ARG A 483 37.70 16.19 13.87
N GLY A 484 38.33 15.01 14.00
CA GLY A 484 38.53 14.10 12.89
C GLY A 484 37.23 13.71 12.19
N LEU A 485 37.34 13.32 10.93
CA LEU A 485 36.22 12.76 10.19
C LEU A 485 35.68 11.53 10.94
N PRO A 486 34.35 11.37 11.05
CA PRO A 486 33.79 10.10 11.47
C PRO A 486 34.32 8.99 10.56
N PRO A 487 34.45 7.77 11.08
CA PRO A 487 34.88 6.65 10.24
C PRO A 487 33.98 6.49 9.04
N ASP A 488 34.54 6.45 7.82
CA ASP A 488 33.79 6.24 6.57
C ASP A 488 33.12 4.86 6.50
N ASN A 489 33.43 3.97 7.42
CA ASN A 489 32.98 2.59 7.48
C ASN A 489 31.85 2.36 8.52
N LEU A 490 31.05 3.38 8.81
CA LEU A 490 29.88 3.20 9.66
C LEU A 490 28.81 2.39 8.95
N GLU A 491 28.58 1.19 9.42
CA GLU A 491 27.61 0.25 8.88
C GLU A 491 26.71 -0.32 9.95
N GLY A 492 25.44 -0.46 9.60
CA GLY A 492 24.46 -1.23 10.35
C GLY A 492 23.76 -2.23 9.44
N SER A 493 23.46 -3.41 9.92
CA SER A 493 22.70 -4.38 9.13
C SER A 493 21.77 -5.20 10.00
N ILE A 494 20.59 -5.46 9.46
CA ILE A 494 19.62 -6.41 10.02
C ILE A 494 19.80 -7.73 9.27
N ASP A 495 19.89 -8.83 10.02
CA ASP A 495 19.96 -10.16 9.42
C ASP A 495 18.61 -10.53 8.80
N PRO A 496 18.57 -10.92 7.50
CA PRO A 496 17.34 -11.37 6.86
C PRO A 496 16.66 -12.59 7.55
N GLY A 497 17.42 -13.34 8.36
CA GLY A 497 16.93 -14.42 9.19
C GLY A 497 16.30 -13.99 10.52
N SER A 498 16.18 -12.68 10.78
CA SER A 498 15.33 -12.18 11.88
C SER A 498 13.87 -12.56 11.62
N THR A 499 13.09 -12.84 12.67
CA THR A 499 11.70 -13.35 12.51
C THR A 499 10.70 -12.60 13.35
N VAL A 500 9.51 -12.39 12.80
CA VAL A 500 8.31 -11.95 13.52
C VAL A 500 7.30 -13.10 13.53
N ASP A 501 6.65 -13.36 14.67
CA ASP A 501 5.79 -14.51 14.86
C ASP A 501 4.37 -14.13 15.28
N PHE A 502 3.41 -14.37 14.38
CA PHE A 502 1.98 -14.17 14.61
C PHE A 502 1.22 -15.49 14.85
N SER A 503 1.89 -16.64 14.76
CA SER A 503 1.23 -17.96 14.71
C SER A 503 0.52 -18.39 16.00
N GLN A 504 0.84 -17.75 17.11
CA GLN A 504 0.26 -18.06 18.43
C GLN A 504 -1.06 -17.32 18.73
N PHE A 505 -1.52 -16.42 17.85
CA PHE A 505 -2.72 -15.64 18.10
C PHE A 505 -3.93 -16.26 17.39
N PRO A 506 -5.02 -16.56 18.14
CA PRO A 506 -6.25 -17.03 17.55
C PRO A 506 -6.98 -15.92 16.79
N HIS A 507 -7.87 -16.31 15.89
CA HIS A 507 -8.74 -15.40 15.16
C HIS A 507 -10.03 -15.14 15.94
N PHE A 508 -10.25 -13.90 16.34
CA PHE A 508 -11.48 -13.48 17.01
C PHE A 508 -11.66 -11.96 16.93
N ALA A 509 -12.78 -11.53 16.38
CA ALA A 509 -13.09 -10.12 16.21
C ALA A 509 -14.51 -9.77 16.62
N ALA A 510 -14.67 -8.56 17.15
CA ALA A 510 -15.95 -7.92 17.34
C ALA A 510 -16.36 -7.19 16.06
N LEU A 511 -17.53 -7.52 15.52
CA LEU A 511 -18.12 -6.95 14.32
C LEU A 511 -19.51 -6.37 14.65
N PRO A 512 -20.05 -5.46 13.87
CA PRO A 512 -19.49 -4.86 12.66
C PRO A 512 -18.35 -3.89 12.96
N ASN A 513 -17.36 -3.80 12.05
CA ASN A 513 -16.23 -2.88 12.18
C ASN A 513 -15.77 -2.38 10.80
N LEU A 514 -16.15 -1.16 10.45
CA LEU A 514 -15.80 -0.55 9.17
C LEU A 514 -14.32 -0.20 9.07
N ALA A 515 -13.58 -0.05 10.19
CA ALA A 515 -12.13 0.14 10.12
C ALA A 515 -11.42 -1.10 9.55
N TYR A 516 -11.83 -2.30 9.95
CA TYR A 516 -11.30 -3.54 9.39
C TYR A 516 -11.64 -3.70 7.91
N PHE A 517 -12.85 -3.32 7.53
CA PHE A 517 -13.27 -3.32 6.13
C PHE A 517 -12.45 -2.31 5.31
N ALA A 518 -12.37 -1.05 5.74
CA ALA A 518 -11.73 0.00 4.98
C ALA A 518 -10.22 -0.23 4.80
N GLN A 519 -9.54 -0.78 5.80
CA GLN A 519 -8.10 -1.02 5.77
C GLN A 519 -7.75 -2.35 5.12
N MET A 520 -8.45 -3.43 5.45
CA MET A 520 -8.09 -4.80 5.09
C MET A 520 -9.17 -5.56 4.31
N GLY A 521 -10.31 -4.93 4.00
CA GLY A 521 -11.45 -5.59 3.33
C GLY A 521 -12.09 -6.70 4.17
N TYR A 522 -11.78 -6.78 5.45
CA TYR A 522 -12.26 -7.85 6.34
C TYR A 522 -13.73 -7.60 6.74
N PRO A 523 -14.58 -8.66 6.81
CA PRO A 523 -14.26 -10.09 6.72
C PRO A 523 -14.22 -10.67 5.30
N PHE A 524 -14.55 -9.91 4.25
CA PHE A 524 -14.69 -10.36 2.86
C PHE A 524 -13.39 -10.96 2.29
N THR A 525 -12.24 -10.45 2.69
CA THR A 525 -10.90 -10.88 2.26
C THR A 525 -10.34 -12.07 3.03
N ARG A 526 -11.10 -12.67 3.93
CA ARG A 526 -10.69 -13.88 4.67
C ARG A 526 -10.27 -15.01 3.74
N LEU A 527 -10.99 -15.18 2.64
CA LEU A 527 -10.57 -16.01 1.49
C LEU A 527 -10.14 -15.08 0.37
N ALA A 528 -8.89 -15.17 -0.05
CA ALA A 528 -8.29 -14.24 -1.01
C ALA A 528 -8.99 -14.21 -2.38
N ASP A 529 -9.65 -15.30 -2.78
CA ASP A 529 -10.44 -15.41 -4.01
C ASP A 529 -11.88 -14.89 -3.90
N LEU A 530 -12.29 -14.39 -2.73
CA LEU A 530 -13.62 -13.92 -2.37
C LEU A 530 -14.74 -14.96 -2.55
N SER A 531 -14.43 -16.26 -2.38
CA SER A 531 -15.41 -17.34 -2.56
C SER A 531 -16.57 -17.31 -1.55
N GLU A 532 -16.41 -16.65 -0.38
CA GLU A 532 -17.49 -16.44 0.60
C GLU A 532 -18.08 -15.03 0.55
N THR A 533 -17.84 -14.27 -0.52
CA THR A 533 -18.36 -12.93 -0.72
C THR A 533 -19.36 -12.87 -1.86
N ALA A 534 -20.44 -12.13 -1.68
CA ALA A 534 -21.37 -11.79 -2.74
C ALA A 534 -21.60 -10.28 -2.79
N VAL A 535 -21.65 -9.74 -4.00
CA VAL A 535 -22.02 -8.33 -4.24
C VAL A 535 -23.44 -8.25 -4.75
N VAL A 536 -24.24 -7.42 -4.10
CA VAL A 536 -25.64 -7.18 -4.46
C VAL A 536 -25.74 -5.81 -5.13
N LEU A 537 -26.12 -5.82 -6.40
CA LEU A 537 -26.35 -4.62 -7.20
C LEU A 537 -27.82 -4.53 -7.59
N PRO A 538 -28.34 -3.34 -7.94
CA PRO A 538 -29.67 -3.19 -8.52
C PRO A 538 -29.89 -4.06 -9.77
N ASP A 539 -31.14 -4.34 -10.15
CA ASP A 539 -31.46 -5.11 -11.37
C ASP A 539 -30.91 -4.43 -12.66
N ALA A 540 -30.86 -3.10 -12.66
CA ALA A 540 -30.29 -2.31 -13.71
C ALA A 540 -29.33 -1.27 -13.11
N PRO A 541 -28.10 -1.68 -12.74
CA PRO A 541 -27.16 -0.77 -12.12
C PRO A 541 -26.67 0.30 -13.09
N ASN A 542 -26.53 1.53 -12.60
CA ASN A 542 -25.99 2.65 -13.36
C ASN A 542 -24.45 2.67 -13.32
N SER A 543 -23.85 3.56 -14.12
CA SER A 543 -22.38 3.66 -14.23
C SER A 543 -21.66 3.96 -12.92
N ASP A 544 -22.25 4.76 -12.01
CA ASP A 544 -21.63 5.09 -10.72
C ASP A 544 -21.68 3.89 -9.75
N GLU A 545 -22.78 3.12 -9.74
CA GLU A 545 -22.91 1.89 -8.96
C GLU A 545 -21.94 0.81 -9.42
N ILE A 546 -21.80 0.64 -10.76
CA ILE A 546 -20.81 -0.29 -11.33
C ILE A 546 -19.38 0.20 -11.05
N GLY A 547 -19.11 1.50 -11.15
CA GLY A 547 -17.81 2.09 -10.87
C GLY A 547 -17.35 1.86 -9.43
N LEU A 548 -18.24 2.05 -8.46
CA LEU A 548 -17.97 1.75 -7.05
C LEU A 548 -17.71 0.25 -6.85
N PHE A 549 -18.54 -0.62 -7.45
CA PHE A 549 -18.33 -2.07 -7.41
C PHE A 549 -16.93 -2.46 -7.92
N LEU A 550 -16.55 -1.98 -9.11
CA LEU A 550 -15.25 -2.29 -9.71
C LEU A 550 -14.08 -1.77 -8.83
N THR A 551 -14.25 -0.58 -8.25
CA THR A 551 -13.25 -0.01 -7.33
C THR A 551 -13.09 -0.84 -6.06
N ILE A 552 -14.19 -1.33 -5.49
CA ILE A 552 -14.14 -2.25 -4.34
C ILE A 552 -13.43 -3.54 -4.75
N MET A 553 -13.75 -4.13 -5.90
CA MET A 553 -13.07 -5.33 -6.39
C MET A 553 -11.57 -5.10 -6.60
N GLY A 554 -11.20 -3.96 -7.20
CA GLY A 554 -9.81 -3.56 -7.34
C GLY A 554 -9.07 -3.48 -6.00
N ARG A 555 -9.70 -2.84 -5.00
CA ARG A 555 -9.14 -2.78 -3.65
C ARG A 555 -8.98 -4.16 -3.00
N MET A 556 -9.96 -5.06 -3.16
CA MET A 556 -9.84 -6.42 -2.63
C MET A 556 -8.66 -7.15 -3.27
N GLY A 557 -8.45 -6.99 -4.59
CA GLY A 557 -7.27 -7.52 -5.29
C GLY A 557 -5.96 -6.94 -4.77
N GLU A 558 -5.90 -5.62 -4.53
CA GLU A 558 -4.74 -4.94 -3.94
C GLU A 558 -4.44 -5.44 -2.52
N ILE A 559 -5.46 -5.54 -1.67
CA ILE A 559 -5.33 -5.93 -0.27
C ILE A 559 -4.86 -7.39 -0.14
N THR A 560 -5.47 -8.29 -0.89
CA THR A 560 -5.16 -9.73 -0.82
C THR A 560 -3.91 -10.12 -1.61
N GLY A 561 -3.53 -9.34 -2.63
CA GLY A 561 -2.51 -9.76 -3.58
C GLY A 561 -2.96 -10.91 -4.47
N TYR A 562 -4.29 -11.12 -4.61
CA TYR A 562 -4.88 -12.18 -5.40
C TYR A 562 -6.17 -11.69 -6.11
N PRO A 563 -6.44 -12.11 -7.36
CA PRO A 563 -7.65 -11.69 -8.04
C PRO A 563 -8.91 -12.32 -7.44
N SER A 564 -10.01 -11.58 -7.47
CA SER A 564 -11.31 -11.95 -6.89
C SER A 564 -12.06 -12.98 -7.75
N LEU A 565 -11.46 -14.14 -8.01
CA LEU A 565 -11.92 -15.12 -9.01
C LEU A 565 -13.30 -15.71 -8.74
N ARG A 566 -13.71 -15.80 -7.46
CA ARG A 566 -14.90 -16.53 -7.02
C ARG A 566 -15.95 -15.65 -6.36
N VAL A 567 -15.79 -14.32 -6.47
CA VAL A 567 -16.84 -13.40 -6.03
C VAL A 567 -18.14 -13.71 -6.77
N ALA A 568 -19.27 -13.74 -6.07
CA ALA A 568 -20.57 -13.79 -6.72
C ALA A 568 -21.13 -12.38 -6.90
N VAL A 569 -21.78 -12.12 -8.03
CA VAL A 569 -22.55 -10.89 -8.25
C VAL A 569 -24.01 -11.29 -8.44
N THR A 570 -24.90 -10.61 -7.74
CA THR A 570 -26.35 -10.91 -7.75
C THR A 570 -27.17 -9.63 -7.63
N ASN A 571 -28.47 -9.77 -7.79
CA ASN A 571 -29.47 -8.73 -7.57
C ASN A 571 -30.22 -8.96 -6.25
N PRO A 572 -31.13 -8.06 -5.80
CA PRO A 572 -31.90 -8.23 -4.58
C PRO A 572 -32.78 -9.48 -4.53
N ILE A 573 -33.23 -9.99 -5.67
CA ILE A 573 -34.02 -11.22 -5.77
C ILE A 573 -33.15 -12.45 -5.54
N GLY A 574 -31.97 -12.48 -6.16
CA GLY A 574 -31.00 -13.59 -6.04
C GLY A 574 -30.26 -13.65 -4.71
N MET A 575 -30.28 -12.57 -3.93
CA MET A 575 -29.54 -12.42 -2.68
C MET A 575 -29.86 -13.50 -1.64
N GLU A 576 -31.10 -13.99 -1.56
CA GLU A 576 -31.50 -15.04 -0.61
C GLU A 576 -30.76 -16.35 -0.81
N LYS A 577 -30.39 -16.64 -2.05
CA LYS A 577 -29.57 -17.82 -2.41
C LYS A 577 -28.11 -17.68 -1.95
N MET A 578 -27.70 -16.45 -1.58
CA MET A 578 -26.34 -16.11 -1.14
C MET A 578 -26.25 -15.99 0.40
N SER A 579 -27.23 -16.50 1.15
CA SER A 579 -27.30 -16.36 2.62
C SER A 579 -26.05 -16.85 3.36
N ALA A 580 -25.34 -17.86 2.83
CA ALA A 580 -24.08 -18.37 3.42
C ALA A 580 -22.86 -17.48 3.17
N ARG A 581 -23.01 -16.37 2.43
CA ARG A 581 -21.91 -15.46 2.09
C ARG A 581 -22.03 -14.12 2.85
N ASP A 582 -20.90 -13.46 3.00
CA ASP A 582 -20.85 -12.07 3.41
C ASP A 582 -21.26 -11.17 2.24
N LEU A 583 -22.02 -10.10 2.50
CA LEU A 583 -22.68 -9.31 1.46
C LEU A 583 -22.10 -7.89 1.38
N LEU A 584 -21.69 -7.50 0.19
CA LEU A 584 -21.43 -6.11 -0.19
C LEU A 584 -22.63 -5.59 -0.98
N VAL A 585 -23.37 -4.65 -0.44
CA VAL A 585 -24.59 -4.11 -1.06
C VAL A 585 -24.31 -2.70 -1.54
N ILE A 586 -24.62 -2.43 -2.80
CA ILE A 586 -24.47 -1.10 -3.40
C ILE A 586 -25.82 -0.67 -3.97
N SER A 587 -26.33 0.48 -3.53
CA SER A 587 -27.51 1.06 -4.13
C SER A 587 -27.58 2.57 -3.98
N SER A 588 -28.36 3.20 -4.85
CA SER A 588 -28.78 4.59 -4.76
C SER A 588 -30.28 4.69 -4.42
N ALA A 589 -30.78 5.89 -4.15
CA ALA A 589 -32.16 6.15 -3.70
C ALA A 589 -33.25 5.54 -4.59
N ASN A 590 -32.94 5.23 -5.83
CA ASN A 590 -33.88 4.60 -6.77
C ASN A 590 -34.23 3.14 -6.39
N ASN A 591 -33.56 2.55 -5.41
CA ASN A 591 -33.72 1.13 -5.05
C ASN A 591 -34.14 0.93 -3.60
N GLN A 592 -35.30 1.46 -3.22
CA GLN A 592 -35.81 1.45 -1.85
C GLN A 592 -36.26 0.05 -1.35
N SER A 593 -36.36 -0.96 -2.23
CA SER A 593 -36.89 -2.29 -1.84
C SER A 593 -36.07 -2.97 -0.74
N LEU A 594 -34.74 -2.88 -0.80
CA LEU A 594 -33.83 -3.45 0.23
C LEU A 594 -33.88 -2.65 1.54
N ILE A 595 -33.97 -1.33 1.45
CA ILE A 595 -34.06 -0.45 2.62
C ILE A 595 -35.32 -0.80 3.40
N THR A 596 -36.44 -0.94 2.73
CA THR A 596 -37.71 -1.32 3.36
C THR A 596 -37.65 -2.72 3.98
N LYS A 597 -37.03 -3.70 3.28
CA LYS A 597 -36.93 -5.09 3.75
C LYS A 597 -36.08 -5.20 5.01
N TRP A 598 -34.98 -4.41 5.10
CA TRP A 598 -34.00 -4.49 6.17
C TRP A 598 -34.02 -3.35 7.16
N LYS A 599 -35.13 -2.54 7.17
CA LYS A 599 -35.22 -1.36 8.02
C LYS A 599 -34.89 -1.59 9.50
N ASN A 600 -35.16 -2.81 10.02
CA ASN A 600 -34.92 -3.14 11.42
C ASN A 600 -33.43 -3.51 11.72
N TYR A 601 -32.62 -3.68 10.70
CA TYR A 601 -31.22 -4.07 10.80
C TYR A 601 -30.26 -2.93 10.43
N LEU A 602 -30.73 -2.02 9.55
CA LEU A 602 -29.93 -0.90 9.08
C LEU A 602 -29.60 0.08 10.20
N PRO A 603 -28.37 0.57 10.31
CA PRO A 603 -27.98 1.66 11.21
C PRO A 603 -28.78 2.95 10.99
N MET A 604 -29.14 3.23 9.74
CA MET A 604 -29.92 4.39 9.34
C MET A 604 -30.97 3.99 8.31
N VAL A 605 -32.15 4.58 8.38
CA VAL A 605 -33.25 4.38 7.44
C VAL A 605 -33.75 5.72 6.95
N VAL A 606 -34.12 5.81 5.67
CA VAL A 606 -34.85 6.96 5.11
C VAL A 606 -36.29 6.55 4.93
N ILE A 607 -37.20 7.16 5.70
CA ILE A 607 -38.65 6.90 5.62
C ILE A 607 -39.33 8.24 5.33
N ASP A 608 -40.14 8.31 4.28
CA ASP A 608 -40.90 9.51 3.86
C ASP A 608 -40.02 10.79 3.73
N GLY A 609 -38.76 10.64 3.34
CA GLY A 609 -37.81 11.74 3.24
C GLY A 609 -37.14 12.14 4.55
N GLU A 610 -37.53 11.56 5.68
CA GLU A 610 -36.89 11.74 6.97
C GLU A 610 -35.81 10.68 7.19
N ARG A 611 -34.64 11.12 7.67
CA ARG A 611 -33.47 10.27 7.97
C ARG A 611 -33.52 9.91 9.45
N GLN A 612 -33.83 8.66 9.73
CA GLN A 612 -33.88 8.11 11.08
C GLN A 612 -32.63 7.25 11.32
N VAL A 613 -31.76 7.71 12.21
CA VAL A 613 -30.61 6.91 12.69
C VAL A 613 -31.08 6.09 13.88
N ARG A 614 -30.72 4.80 13.89
CA ARG A 614 -31.04 3.90 14.99
C ARG A 614 -30.41 4.45 16.27
N GLU A 615 -31.18 4.45 17.38
CA GLU A 615 -30.60 4.82 18.66
C GLU A 615 -29.43 3.87 18.98
N ALA A 616 -28.27 4.46 19.28
CA ALA A 616 -27.12 3.70 19.76
C ALA A 616 -27.59 2.85 20.94
N VAL A 617 -27.32 1.56 20.94
CA VAL A 617 -27.58 0.69 22.09
C VAL A 617 -26.75 1.24 23.24
N ALA A 618 -27.40 2.07 24.08
CA ALA A 618 -26.77 2.63 25.26
C ALA A 618 -26.28 1.46 26.12
N ARG A 619 -24.99 1.27 26.22
CA ARG A 619 -24.46 0.33 27.21
C ARG A 619 -24.79 0.89 28.57
N TRP A 620 -25.60 0.18 29.30
CA TRP A 620 -26.20 0.60 30.58
C TRP A 620 -25.17 0.81 31.71
N TYR A 621 -23.86 0.48 31.45
CA TYR A 621 -22.76 0.62 32.39
C TYR A 621 -21.50 1.14 31.67
N PRO A 622 -20.73 2.00 32.33
CA PRO A 622 -19.45 2.43 31.78
C PRO A 622 -18.50 1.24 31.73
N THR A 623 -18.00 0.93 30.54
CA THR A 623 -16.90 -0.02 30.37
C THR A 623 -15.63 0.63 30.90
N TYR A 624 -15.25 0.29 32.14
CA TYR A 624 -14.00 0.75 32.71
C TYR A 624 -12.88 -0.14 32.17
N ARG A 625 -12.11 0.37 31.20
CA ARG A 625 -10.91 -0.29 30.69
C ARG A 625 -9.70 0.26 31.41
N TRP A 626 -9.12 -0.54 32.29
CA TRP A 626 -7.86 -0.20 32.94
C TRP A 626 -6.71 -0.20 31.94
N GLY A 627 -6.10 0.96 31.69
CA GLY A 627 -4.78 1.09 31.08
C GLY A 627 -4.68 0.95 29.57
N GLN A 628 -5.79 0.98 28.84
CA GLN A 628 -5.79 1.15 27.39
C GLN A 628 -6.61 2.36 27.00
N GLU A 629 -5.94 3.43 26.61
CA GLU A 629 -6.55 4.39 25.70
C GLU A 629 -6.79 3.66 24.39
N ASP A 630 -7.99 3.09 24.25
CA ASP A 630 -8.43 2.48 23.01
C ASP A 630 -8.74 3.62 22.03
N THR A 631 -7.69 4.07 21.34
CA THR A 631 -7.82 5.06 20.27
C THR A 631 -8.70 4.57 19.12
N GLN A 632 -9.11 3.29 19.15
CA GLN A 632 -9.99 2.69 18.15
C GLN A 632 -11.47 2.74 18.50
N THR A 633 -11.83 2.99 19.75
CA THR A 633 -13.22 3.17 20.17
C THR A 633 -13.33 4.35 21.14
N LEU A 634 -13.23 5.56 20.60
CA LEU A 634 -13.85 6.68 21.31
C LEU A 634 -15.33 6.33 21.40
N PRO A 635 -15.93 6.27 22.62
CA PRO A 635 -17.36 6.20 22.74
C PRO A 635 -17.88 7.45 22.03
N SER A 636 -18.57 7.26 20.90
CA SER A 636 -19.38 8.35 20.36
C SER A 636 -20.30 8.80 21.49
N PRO A 637 -20.38 10.10 21.79
CA PRO A 637 -21.33 10.56 22.77
C PRO A 637 -22.69 10.02 22.36
N PRO A 638 -23.57 9.62 23.31
CA PRO A 638 -24.93 9.25 23.01
C PRO A 638 -25.62 10.53 22.48
N GLY A 639 -25.58 10.70 21.20
CA GLY A 639 -26.16 11.81 20.48
C GLY A 639 -26.94 11.23 19.32
N VAL A 640 -28.25 11.44 19.34
CA VAL A 640 -29.07 11.31 18.15
C VAL A 640 -28.38 12.16 17.07
N LEU A 641 -27.75 11.52 16.11
CA LEU A 641 -27.21 12.21 14.93
C LEU A 641 -28.46 12.63 14.12
N SER A 642 -28.99 13.80 14.45
CA SER A 642 -30.07 14.40 13.66
C SER A 642 -29.46 14.90 12.37
N LEU A 643 -29.46 14.06 11.34
CA LEU A 643 -29.09 14.43 9.98
C LEU A 643 -30.21 15.26 9.34
N VAL A 644 -30.52 16.40 9.95
CA VAL A 644 -31.49 17.38 9.43
C VAL A 644 -30.74 18.30 8.47
N GLY A 645 -30.87 18.06 7.16
CA GLY A 645 -30.32 18.95 6.14
C GLY A 645 -30.75 18.51 4.74
N ASN A 646 -30.93 19.50 3.84
CA ASN A 646 -31.20 19.29 2.42
C ASN A 646 -29.99 18.81 1.60
N SER A 647 -28.88 18.49 2.24
CA SER A 647 -27.68 17.96 1.57
C SER A 647 -27.86 16.49 1.21
N SER A 648 -27.42 16.12 0.01
CA SER A 648 -27.38 14.72 -0.43
C SER A 648 -26.49 13.90 0.49
N LEU A 649 -26.96 12.72 0.90
CA LEU A 649 -26.30 11.84 1.85
C LEU A 649 -25.55 10.72 1.11
N SER A 650 -24.33 10.45 1.55
CA SER A 650 -23.55 9.26 1.15
C SER A 650 -23.11 8.53 2.41
N THR A 651 -23.39 7.22 2.52
CA THR A 651 -23.16 6.45 3.73
C THR A 651 -22.54 5.08 3.45
N ILE A 652 -21.75 4.63 4.43
CA ILE A 652 -21.28 3.24 4.53
C ILE A 652 -21.81 2.69 5.84
N MET A 653 -22.57 1.60 5.76
CA MET A 653 -23.21 0.96 6.90
C MET A 653 -22.75 -0.48 7.02
N ALA A 654 -22.46 -0.94 8.23
CA ALA A 654 -22.11 -2.34 8.48
C ALA A 654 -23.01 -2.92 9.58
N PHE A 655 -23.48 -4.14 9.38
CA PHE A 655 -24.35 -4.84 10.33
C PHE A 655 -24.29 -6.36 10.11
N GLU A 656 -24.80 -7.13 11.07
CA GLU A 656 -24.94 -8.58 10.93
C GLU A 656 -26.00 -8.91 9.88
N SER A 657 -25.70 -9.94 9.06
CA SER A 657 -26.59 -10.34 7.98
C SER A 657 -27.96 -10.81 8.51
N PRO A 658 -29.06 -10.22 8.02
CA PRO A 658 -30.41 -10.71 8.33
C PRO A 658 -30.73 -12.10 7.77
N LEU A 659 -29.89 -12.59 6.83
CA LEU A 659 -30.11 -13.88 6.15
C LEU A 659 -29.51 -15.04 6.92
N LEU A 660 -28.36 -14.84 7.56
CA LEU A 660 -27.67 -15.86 8.36
C LEU A 660 -26.80 -15.18 9.42
N ALA A 661 -27.05 -15.55 10.68
CA ALA A 661 -26.27 -15.05 11.80
C ALA A 661 -24.78 -15.37 11.67
N GLY A 662 -23.92 -14.47 12.10
CA GLY A 662 -22.46 -14.56 11.98
C GLY A 662 -21.92 -14.15 10.62
N ARG A 663 -22.76 -13.76 9.64
CA ARG A 663 -22.32 -13.18 8.38
C ARG A 663 -22.44 -11.65 8.42
N SER A 664 -21.60 -10.98 7.66
CA SER A 664 -21.49 -9.53 7.63
C SER A 664 -22.16 -8.94 6.40
N VAL A 665 -22.75 -7.77 6.58
CA VAL A 665 -23.20 -6.91 5.48
C VAL A 665 -22.45 -5.59 5.56
N VAL A 666 -21.89 -5.13 4.45
CA VAL A 666 -21.48 -3.73 4.27
C VAL A 666 -22.32 -3.13 3.15
N TYR A 667 -23.04 -2.07 3.49
CA TYR A 667 -24.00 -1.43 2.61
C TYR A 667 -23.55 0.00 2.27
N PHE A 668 -23.33 0.24 0.98
CA PHE A 668 -23.01 1.53 0.40
C PHE A 668 -24.27 2.16 -0.17
N PHE A 669 -24.62 3.30 0.36
CA PHE A 669 -25.84 4.00 -0.01
C PHE A 669 -25.56 5.48 -0.30
N ALA A 670 -26.18 6.02 -1.33
CA ALA A 670 -26.24 7.45 -1.59
C ALA A 670 -27.64 7.86 -2.07
N ASP A 671 -28.08 9.07 -1.71
CA ASP A 671 -29.36 9.64 -2.17
C ASP A 671 -29.37 9.84 -3.68
N LYS A 672 -28.23 10.16 -4.27
CA LYS A 672 -28.02 10.27 -5.72
C LYS A 672 -26.89 9.33 -6.15
N SER A 673 -27.02 8.70 -7.30
CA SER A 673 -25.98 7.80 -7.79
C SER A 673 -24.61 8.48 -7.95
N ALA A 674 -24.60 9.74 -8.42
CA ALA A 674 -23.37 10.52 -8.56
C ALA A 674 -22.63 10.73 -7.23
N ASP A 675 -23.32 10.73 -6.09
CA ASP A 675 -22.68 10.90 -4.78
C ASP A 675 -21.98 9.62 -4.27
N LEU A 676 -22.18 8.46 -4.93
CA LEU A 676 -21.37 7.26 -4.71
C LEU A 676 -19.89 7.50 -5.00
N ARG A 677 -19.57 8.47 -5.83
CA ARG A 677 -18.18 8.90 -6.10
C ARG A 677 -17.49 9.41 -4.85
N LYS A 678 -18.19 10.08 -3.94
CA LYS A 678 -17.65 10.52 -2.66
C LYS A 678 -17.17 9.34 -1.82
N ILE A 679 -17.92 8.24 -1.82
CA ILE A 679 -17.51 6.99 -1.16
C ILE A 679 -16.28 6.40 -1.86
N THR A 680 -16.28 6.37 -3.19
CA THR A 680 -15.12 5.92 -3.98
C THR A 680 -13.87 6.70 -3.60
N ASP A 681 -13.94 8.04 -3.58
CA ASP A 681 -12.80 8.92 -3.28
C ASP A 681 -12.24 8.70 -1.87
N VAL A 682 -13.11 8.44 -0.90
CA VAL A 682 -12.68 8.13 0.49
C VAL A 682 -12.00 6.76 0.56
N LEU A 683 -12.53 5.76 -0.16
CA LEU A 683 -11.98 4.40 -0.15
C LEU A 683 -10.62 4.28 -0.85
N ILE A 684 -10.26 5.21 -1.74
CA ILE A 684 -8.99 5.17 -2.46
C ILE A 684 -7.91 6.09 -1.86
N ASP A 685 -8.29 7.00 -0.97
CA ASP A 685 -7.38 7.96 -0.36
C ASP A 685 -6.74 7.39 0.91
N PRO A 686 -5.41 7.12 0.92
CA PRO A 686 -4.74 6.55 2.09
C PRO A 686 -4.81 7.41 3.36
N GLU A 687 -5.02 8.74 3.22
CA GLU A 687 -5.13 9.66 4.36
C GLU A 687 -6.55 9.67 4.95
N ARG A 688 -7.56 9.34 4.15
CA ARG A 688 -8.98 9.33 4.55
C ARG A 688 -9.46 7.95 5.03
N ILE A 689 -8.87 6.86 4.54
CA ILE A 689 -9.20 5.48 4.96
C ILE A 689 -9.16 5.29 6.49
N PRO A 690 -8.15 5.77 7.25
CA PRO A 690 -8.11 5.60 8.70
C PRO A 690 -9.20 6.32 9.48
N ILE A 691 -9.92 7.27 8.84
CA ILE A 691 -11.03 8.00 9.45
C ILE A 691 -12.30 7.13 9.44
N ILE A 692 -12.40 6.15 8.54
CA ILE A 692 -13.53 5.20 8.48
C ILE A 692 -13.46 4.28 9.69
N ARG A 693 -14.43 4.41 10.61
CA ARG A 693 -14.49 3.63 11.86
C ARG A 693 -15.96 3.36 12.24
N GLY A 694 -16.14 2.52 13.27
CA GLY A 694 -17.48 2.17 13.75
C GLY A 694 -18.25 1.27 12.79
N ASP A 695 -19.56 1.38 12.74
CA ASP A 695 -20.45 0.62 11.87
C ASP A 695 -21.32 1.48 10.96
N PHE A 696 -21.28 2.79 11.18
CA PHE A 696 -22.00 3.79 10.41
C PHE A 696 -21.10 4.97 10.09
N VAL A 697 -20.91 5.26 8.81
CA VAL A 697 -20.09 6.36 8.33
C VAL A 697 -20.90 7.21 7.36
N VAL A 698 -20.85 8.52 7.55
CA VAL A 698 -21.39 9.52 6.64
C VAL A 698 -20.24 10.22 5.95
N VAL A 699 -20.28 10.25 4.64
CA VAL A 699 -19.27 10.90 3.79
C VAL A 699 -19.91 12.15 3.18
N ASP A 700 -19.35 13.29 3.53
CA ASP A 700 -19.66 14.58 2.91
C ASP A 700 -18.41 15.17 2.25
N ASP A 701 -18.57 16.18 1.39
CA ASP A 701 -17.45 16.83 0.68
C ASP A 701 -16.40 17.41 1.63
N LYS A 702 -16.81 17.82 2.82
CA LYS A 702 -15.96 18.51 3.81
C LYS A 702 -15.53 17.65 4.99
N ALA A 703 -16.30 16.60 5.32
CA ALA A 703 -16.08 15.84 6.54
C ALA A 703 -16.49 14.38 6.38
N ILE A 704 -15.82 13.51 7.14
CA ILE A 704 -16.23 12.12 7.34
C ILE A 704 -16.61 11.99 8.82
N THR A 705 -17.84 11.60 9.08
CA THR A 705 -18.33 11.34 10.44
C THR A 705 -18.62 9.86 10.61
N HIS A 706 -18.38 9.33 11.80
CA HIS A 706 -18.59 7.91 12.09
C HIS A 706 -19.29 7.71 13.45
N ALA A 707 -20.03 6.61 13.57
CA ALA A 707 -20.73 6.21 14.78
C ALA A 707 -20.74 4.69 14.94
N GLN A 708 -21.07 4.22 16.16
CA GLN A 708 -21.31 2.81 16.46
C GLN A 708 -22.77 2.71 16.96
N VAL A 709 -23.65 2.15 16.13
CA VAL A 709 -25.08 2.09 16.41
C VAL A 709 -25.67 0.67 16.34
N SER A 710 -25.05 -0.25 15.58
CA SER A 710 -25.52 -1.64 15.45
C SER A 710 -25.10 -2.51 16.64
N PRO A 711 -25.88 -3.56 16.95
CA PRO A 711 -25.46 -4.58 17.91
C PRO A 711 -24.15 -5.23 17.48
N THR A 712 -23.26 -5.44 18.46
CA THR A 712 -21.98 -6.15 18.22
C THR A 712 -22.22 -7.65 18.18
N TYR A 713 -21.66 -8.32 17.18
CA TYR A 713 -21.56 -9.78 17.11
C TYR A 713 -20.09 -10.19 16.95
N TYR A 714 -19.80 -11.46 17.17
CA TYR A 714 -18.42 -11.95 17.22
C TYR A 714 -18.17 -13.01 16.18
N TRP A 715 -17.02 -12.89 15.51
CA TRP A 715 -16.53 -13.86 14.54
C TRP A 715 -15.25 -14.52 15.04
N GLY A 716 -15.11 -15.81 14.73
CA GLY A 716 -13.93 -16.59 15.11
C GLY A 716 -14.09 -17.32 16.45
N SER A 717 -13.00 -17.95 16.91
CA SER A 717 -13.00 -18.71 18.15
C SER A 717 -11.72 -18.49 18.95
N VAL A 718 -11.87 -18.32 20.25
CA VAL A 718 -10.77 -18.27 21.20
C VAL A 718 -10.98 -19.36 22.24
N PRO A 719 -9.92 -19.87 22.91
CA PRO A 719 -10.04 -20.81 24.01
C PRO A 719 -11.05 -20.35 25.05
N PHE A 720 -11.86 -21.26 25.58
CA PHE A 720 -12.96 -20.93 26.51
C PHE A 720 -12.52 -20.03 27.67
N TRP A 721 -11.37 -20.31 28.27
CA TRP A 721 -10.85 -19.50 29.38
C TRP A 721 -10.45 -18.08 28.99
N GLN A 722 -9.93 -17.88 27.80
CA GLN A 722 -9.64 -16.54 27.29
C GLN A 722 -10.93 -15.77 26.98
N LYS A 723 -11.92 -16.46 26.40
CA LYS A 723 -13.26 -15.88 26.12
C LYS A 723 -13.96 -15.49 27.42
N LEU A 724 -13.90 -16.34 28.44
CA LEU A 724 -14.48 -16.06 29.76
C LEU A 724 -13.79 -14.86 30.43
N ARG A 725 -12.46 -14.81 30.45
CA ARG A 725 -11.71 -13.68 31.01
C ARG A 725 -11.99 -12.38 30.27
N TRP A 726 -12.06 -12.43 28.95
CA TRP A 726 -12.39 -11.28 28.11
C TRP A 726 -13.81 -10.78 28.39
N PHE A 727 -14.79 -11.67 28.44
CA PHE A 727 -16.19 -11.34 28.78
C PHE A 727 -16.28 -10.72 30.19
N MET A 728 -15.58 -11.29 31.17
CA MET A 728 -15.56 -10.74 32.54
C MET A 728 -14.92 -9.35 32.59
N ALA A 729 -13.91 -9.09 31.77
CA ALA A 729 -13.27 -7.76 31.69
C ALA A 729 -14.19 -6.73 31.01
N ASP A 730 -14.99 -7.15 30.01
CA ASP A 730 -15.96 -6.29 29.32
C ASP A 730 -17.21 -5.99 30.18
N GLN A 731 -17.48 -6.85 31.20
CA GLN A 731 -18.67 -6.74 32.06
C GLN A 731 -18.35 -6.80 33.56
N PRO A 732 -17.64 -5.81 34.09
CA PRO A 732 -17.15 -5.86 35.48
C PRO A 732 -18.26 -5.93 36.53
N MET A 733 -19.43 -5.37 36.29
CA MET A 733 -20.60 -5.45 37.18
C MET A 733 -21.16 -6.87 37.28
N VAL A 734 -21.25 -7.58 36.15
CA VAL A 734 -21.71 -8.98 36.12
C VAL A 734 -20.70 -9.87 36.86
N PHE A 735 -19.40 -9.62 36.66
CA PHE A 735 -18.35 -10.33 37.38
C PHE A 735 -18.42 -10.08 38.88
N GLY A 736 -18.62 -8.82 39.31
CA GLY A 736 -18.78 -8.47 40.73
C GLY A 736 -19.98 -9.20 41.38
N LEU A 737 -21.09 -9.25 40.67
CA LEU A 737 -22.30 -10.00 41.12
C LEU A 737 -22.05 -11.50 41.19
N MET A 738 -21.37 -12.09 40.20
CA MET A 738 -21.02 -13.51 40.18
C MET A 738 -20.04 -13.86 41.30
N ALA A 739 -19.04 -13.00 41.56
CA ALA A 739 -18.08 -13.17 42.66
C ALA A 739 -18.80 -13.13 44.02
N LEU A 740 -19.71 -12.18 44.19
CA LEU A 740 -20.52 -12.06 45.42
C LEU A 740 -21.42 -13.30 45.64
N LEU A 741 -22.05 -13.79 44.54
CA LEU A 741 -22.84 -15.02 44.59
C LEU A 741 -21.97 -16.24 44.94
N ALA A 742 -20.80 -16.35 44.34
CA ALA A 742 -19.85 -17.43 44.64
C ALA A 742 -19.39 -17.37 46.09
N CYS A 743 -19.10 -16.19 46.63
CA CYS A 743 -18.76 -16.01 48.07
C CYS A 743 -19.93 -16.43 48.99
N LEU A 744 -21.17 -16.07 48.65
CA LEU A 744 -22.35 -16.48 49.40
C LEU A 744 -22.53 -18.00 49.37
N VAL A 745 -22.44 -18.64 48.22
CA VAL A 745 -22.55 -20.09 48.05
C VAL A 745 -21.45 -20.79 48.89
N THR A 746 -20.22 -20.30 48.80
CA THR A 746 -19.08 -20.86 49.57
C THR A 746 -19.29 -20.71 51.09
N ALA A 747 -19.79 -19.53 51.51
CA ALA A 747 -20.13 -19.27 52.92
C ALA A 747 -21.21 -20.24 53.40
N VAL A 748 -22.26 -20.51 52.64
CA VAL A 748 -23.32 -21.47 52.97
C VAL A 748 -22.77 -22.91 53.03
N LEU A 749 -21.94 -23.30 52.05
CA LEU A 749 -21.32 -24.61 51.99
C LEU A 749 -20.37 -24.89 53.17
N VAL A 750 -19.67 -23.88 53.65
CA VAL A 750 -18.77 -23.99 54.79
C VAL A 750 -19.56 -23.89 56.12
N TYR A 751 -20.58 -23.02 56.18
CA TYR A 751 -21.35 -22.84 57.38
C TYR A 751 -22.16 -24.08 57.80
N ARG A 752 -22.79 -24.80 56.85
CA ARG A 752 -23.60 -25.99 57.13
C ARG A 752 -22.79 -27.12 57.80
N PRO A 753 -21.63 -27.60 57.29
CA PRO A 753 -20.85 -28.63 57.96
C PRO A 753 -20.19 -28.16 59.27
N LEU A 754 -19.77 -26.89 59.35
CA LEU A 754 -19.27 -26.31 60.60
C LEU A 754 -20.33 -26.32 61.70
N ARG A 755 -21.53 -25.88 61.39
CA ARG A 755 -22.64 -25.93 62.33
C ARG A 755 -22.97 -27.35 62.77
N HIS A 756 -22.94 -28.32 61.86
CA HIS A 756 -23.18 -29.74 62.17
C HIS A 756 -22.06 -30.32 63.05
N LEU A 757 -20.80 -29.90 62.86
CA LEU A 757 -19.69 -30.27 63.74
C LEU A 757 -19.77 -29.67 65.15
N ILE A 758 -20.25 -28.41 65.25
CA ILE A 758 -20.46 -27.72 66.54
C ILE A 758 -21.59 -28.38 67.28
N ASP A 759 -22.72 -28.67 66.61
CA ASP A 759 -23.88 -29.35 67.22
C ASP A 759 -23.53 -30.81 67.66
N LYS A 760 -22.63 -31.48 66.98
CA LYS A 760 -22.10 -32.78 67.41
C LYS A 760 -21.21 -32.68 68.63
N ARG A 761 -20.32 -31.66 68.72
CA ARG A 761 -19.45 -31.45 69.89
C ARG A 761 -20.23 -30.93 71.12
N ALA A 762 -21.32 -30.21 70.94
CA ALA A 762 -22.16 -29.73 72.04
C ALA A 762 -23.03 -30.83 72.63
N LYS A 763 -23.18 -31.97 71.93
CA LYS A 763 -23.92 -33.17 72.39
C LYS A 763 -23.01 -34.23 73.00
N GLN A 764 -21.69 -34.09 73.00
CA GLN A 764 -20.70 -34.83 73.76
C GLN A 764 -20.35 -34.03 75.02
#